data_34d85b996624f07eb0da424723c77178
#
_entry.id   34d85b996624f07eb0da424723c77178
#
_cell.length_a   1.000
_cell.length_b   1.000
_cell.length_c   1.000
_cell.angle_alpha   90.00
_cell.angle_beta   90.00
_cell.angle_gamma   90.00
#
_symmetry.space_group_name_H-M   'P 1'
#
loop_
_entity.id
_entity.type
_entity.pdbx_description
1 polymer ?
#
loop_
_entity_poly.entity_id
_entity_poly.type
_entity_poly.pdbx_seq_one_letter_code
_entity_poly.pdbx_strand_id
1 'polypeptide(L)'
;RYLDPAKDAEKYAPMPSLGWTRAYRSGDLVRYEAEGLIFQGRADEQVKLGGRRIELGEIDAALQSLPDVAGAAAAVQTTAAGNQILVGYLAPAGGREINLAAARELLGASLPAPLIPLLTLVGSLPTKTSGKVDRHALPWPLAGAGAADSEAAPLNLPDDAAWIVEQWSAVLGSAVSGLDADFFAYGGGSLAAAQLVSALRVRYPTITVADIYATPRIGALIDTARQSLPEGGAGPAPERTVRRTARKSQVFQTLMGVPLHILVGMRWLTYLMAGNNLLSSLAGFTAAPTVSWWWVGVSWLVFVSPAGRMLISVAAARILLRKVVPGTYPRSGRVHLRLWLAEQIQDLAGAVSLASAPWVPYYARALGVKIGSNVQLHSLPPVTGLLSLGTGCNVEPEVDLSGWWIDGDIVHIGAIRIGPGATVGARSTLMPGATIGAGARVEPGSAVLGKVKSGQLVAGSPAERRGKAKHSWPDTPPEHPLIGRLWFAGFAAASAVLALIPYLSAAAAALVVFGFIRGNPSLGAALPQLLLSLPLAALVWFFSNLVLILLATRLLSVGLAEGYYRVRSRIGWQVWATERVLDLARDLLFPIYASLFTPVWLRLLGARIGKNVEASTVLLIPKMTTVGEGAFLADDTMVASYELDGGWLRIAPAKIGKRSFLGNSGMTAAGRNVPKNSLVAVLSATPAKAKAGTSWLGSPPVRLRRTAIASDDTRTYEPPLKLRIARALWELCRFIPVVATVAVAAGVFLAFDWLASVFNYGMAAVLGGVVILLAGAVAAGSAVVAKWLLVGRIRPGEHPLWSSFIWRNEVVDTFIEMVSAPWFARAATGTPALVWWLRALGAKIGAGTWCESYWLPEADLVTLGRNSTVNRGCVVQTHLFHDRVMSIDTVTLDDGATMGPHGVILPQARIGTGGTVGPASLVMRGETVPAATYWMGNPVSPWGGPAVPAAKLK
;
A
#
# COMPACT_ATOMS: atom_id res chain seq x y z
N ARG A 1 8.30 38.79 16.36
CA ARG A 1 8.28 40.22 16.12
C ARG A 1 7.78 40.50 14.72
N TYR A 2 6.77 41.41 14.61
CA TYR A 2 6.33 41.90 13.30
C TYR A 2 7.26 43.01 12.83
N LEU A 3 7.42 43.16 11.53
CA LEU A 3 8.22 44.25 10.94
C LEU A 3 7.50 45.60 11.08
N ASP A 4 6.20 45.58 11.09
CA ASP A 4 5.33 46.74 11.34
C ASP A 4 5.19 46.96 12.86
N PRO A 5 5.66 48.07 13.40
CA PRO A 5 5.58 48.38 14.84
C PRO A 5 4.16 48.42 15.38
N ALA A 6 3.18 48.87 14.59
CA ALA A 6 1.78 48.95 15.01
C ALA A 6 1.18 47.55 15.19
N LYS A 7 1.42 46.63 14.24
CA LYS A 7 1.03 45.22 14.34
C LYS A 7 1.77 44.48 15.45
N ASP A 8 3.03 44.83 15.70
CA ASP A 8 3.79 44.29 16.81
C ASP A 8 3.18 44.66 18.16
N ALA A 9 2.82 45.93 18.34
CA ALA A 9 2.18 46.47 19.58
C ALA A 9 0.76 45.91 19.79
N GLU A 10 0.02 45.62 18.73
CA GLU A 10 -1.30 44.95 18.79
C GLU A 10 -1.23 43.53 19.33
N LYS A 11 -0.24 42.76 18.89
CA LYS A 11 -0.12 41.33 19.16
C LYS A 11 0.77 40.99 20.35
N TYR A 12 1.62 41.90 20.76
CA TYR A 12 2.54 41.71 21.89
C TYR A 12 2.35 42.80 22.93
N ALA A 13 2.11 42.38 24.17
CA ALA A 13 1.99 43.30 25.32
C ALA A 13 2.71 42.71 26.54
N PRO A 14 3.11 43.56 27.51
CA PRO A 14 3.55 43.08 28.82
C PRO A 14 2.43 42.27 29.52
N MET A 15 2.80 41.26 30.30
CA MET A 15 1.87 40.51 31.15
C MET A 15 2.35 40.61 32.61
N PRO A 16 1.98 41.67 33.30
CA PRO A 16 2.50 42.00 34.65
C PRO A 16 2.19 40.92 35.69
N SER A 17 1.04 40.24 35.55
CA SER A 17 0.61 39.16 36.45
C SER A 17 1.58 37.98 36.53
N LEU A 18 2.39 37.76 35.44
CA LEU A 18 3.43 36.75 35.37
C LEU A 18 4.85 37.32 35.33
N GLY A 19 5.00 38.68 35.48
CA GLY A 19 6.30 39.32 35.38
C GLY A 19 6.91 39.32 33.99
N TRP A 20 6.14 39.04 32.96
CA TRP A 20 6.66 38.98 31.59
C TRP A 20 6.64 40.35 30.93
N THR A 21 7.76 40.75 30.39
CA THR A 21 7.90 42.00 29.66
C THR A 21 7.25 41.94 28.28
N ARG A 22 6.99 40.76 27.78
CA ARG A 22 6.39 40.56 26.47
C ARG A 22 5.64 39.23 26.41
N ALA A 23 4.33 39.25 26.17
CA ALA A 23 3.47 38.12 25.93
C ALA A 23 2.79 38.28 24.58
N TYR A 24 2.59 37.16 23.87
CA TYR A 24 1.90 37.11 22.58
C TYR A 24 0.42 36.81 22.77
N ARG A 25 -0.44 37.67 22.22
CA ARG A 25 -1.89 37.47 22.18
C ARG A 25 -2.20 36.57 20.98
N SER A 26 -2.55 35.29 21.23
CA SER A 26 -2.82 34.32 20.17
C SER A 26 -4.11 34.59 19.40
N GLY A 27 -5.05 35.31 20.01
CA GLY A 27 -6.39 35.54 19.48
C GLY A 27 -7.36 34.38 19.73
N ASP A 28 -6.95 33.39 20.48
CA ASP A 28 -7.83 32.29 20.86
C ASP A 28 -8.71 32.66 22.04
N LEU A 29 -10.01 32.40 21.92
CA LEU A 29 -10.96 32.51 23.02
C LEU A 29 -10.99 31.17 23.75
N VAL A 30 -10.73 31.23 25.04
CA VAL A 30 -10.71 30.04 25.90
C VAL A 30 -11.58 30.28 27.12
N ARG A 31 -12.27 29.25 27.57
CA ARG A 31 -12.97 29.21 28.84
C ARG A 31 -12.13 28.38 29.83
N TYR A 32 -11.89 28.95 31.00
CA TYR A 32 -11.21 28.24 32.08
C TYR A 32 -12.23 27.37 32.83
N GLU A 33 -11.98 26.08 32.90
CA GLU A 33 -12.75 25.11 33.69
C GLU A 33 -11.82 24.34 34.62
N ALA A 34 -12.37 23.55 35.52
CA ALA A 34 -11.60 22.75 36.48
C ALA A 34 -10.62 21.78 35.80
N GLU A 35 -10.93 21.35 34.56
CA GLU A 35 -10.17 20.41 33.75
C GLU A 35 -9.13 21.11 32.86
N GLY A 36 -9.08 22.45 32.85
CA GLY A 36 -8.14 23.24 32.06
C GLY A 36 -8.79 24.30 31.16
N LEU A 37 -8.05 24.72 30.15
CA LEU A 37 -8.52 25.73 29.16
C LEU A 37 -9.26 25.02 28.01
N ILE A 38 -10.57 25.30 27.91
CA ILE A 38 -11.40 24.81 26.81
C ILE A 38 -11.44 25.86 25.70
N PHE A 39 -11.01 25.48 24.52
CA PHE A 39 -11.04 26.33 23.33
C PHE A 39 -12.48 26.63 22.91
N GLN A 40 -12.84 27.91 22.83
CA GLN A 40 -14.17 28.40 22.47
C GLN A 40 -14.22 28.99 21.06
N GLY A 41 -13.08 29.10 20.39
CA GLY A 41 -12.97 29.68 19.07
C GLY A 41 -11.90 30.77 18.99
N ARG A 42 -12.00 31.66 18.00
CA ARG A 42 -11.05 32.73 17.78
C ARG A 42 -11.74 34.08 17.94
N ALA A 43 -10.99 35.04 18.48
CA ALA A 43 -11.42 36.45 18.56
C ALA A 43 -11.28 37.15 17.20
N ASP A 44 -10.40 36.66 16.32
CA ASP A 44 -10.24 37.13 14.95
C ASP A 44 -11.04 36.24 13.98
N GLU A 45 -11.40 36.77 12.82
CA GLU A 45 -12.19 36.07 11.80
C GLU A 45 -11.35 35.14 10.92
N GLN A 46 -10.22 34.65 11.45
CA GLN A 46 -9.39 33.67 10.75
C GLN A 46 -10.02 32.29 10.72
N VAL A 47 -10.07 31.69 9.55
CA VAL A 47 -10.60 30.35 9.33
C VAL A 47 -9.54 29.45 8.70
N LYS A 48 -9.68 28.16 8.90
CA LYS A 48 -8.86 27.17 8.17
C LYS A 48 -9.69 26.59 7.05
N LEU A 49 -9.21 26.69 5.82
CA LEU A 49 -9.80 26.05 4.65
C LEU A 49 -8.74 25.21 3.96
N GLY A 50 -8.95 23.90 3.91
CA GLY A 50 -7.97 22.98 3.32
C GLY A 50 -6.58 23.06 3.96
N GLY A 51 -6.51 23.35 5.27
CA GLY A 51 -5.27 23.53 6.02
C GLY A 51 -4.62 24.93 5.89
N ARG A 52 -5.12 25.79 5.03
CA ARG A 52 -4.67 27.20 4.92
C ARG A 52 -5.36 28.05 5.96
N ARG A 53 -4.59 28.91 6.61
CA ARG A 53 -5.08 30.00 7.43
C ARG A 53 -5.49 31.13 6.52
N ILE A 54 -6.78 31.45 6.48
CA ILE A 54 -7.37 32.48 5.62
C ILE A 54 -7.89 33.59 6.50
N GLU A 55 -7.50 34.80 6.16
CA GLU A 55 -8.09 36.00 6.70
C GLU A 55 -9.35 36.31 5.88
N LEU A 56 -10.53 36.06 6.42
CA LEU A 56 -11.78 36.35 5.71
C LEU A 56 -11.92 37.83 5.38
N GLY A 57 -11.35 38.71 6.21
CA GLY A 57 -11.33 40.13 5.96
C GLY A 57 -10.60 40.58 4.69
N GLU A 58 -9.54 39.85 4.27
CA GLU A 58 -8.85 40.09 2.99
C GLU A 58 -9.77 39.77 1.81
N ILE A 59 -10.51 38.67 1.92
CA ILE A 59 -11.46 38.27 0.89
C ILE A 59 -12.66 39.19 0.86
N ASP A 60 -13.18 39.60 2.03
CA ASP A 60 -14.27 40.57 2.12
C ASP A 60 -13.90 41.87 1.43
N ALA A 61 -12.69 42.41 1.68
CA ALA A 61 -12.20 43.61 1.03
C ALA A 61 -12.13 43.46 -0.50
N ALA A 62 -11.65 42.33 -0.98
CA ALA A 62 -11.60 42.08 -2.41
C ALA A 62 -13.02 41.94 -3.02
N LEU A 63 -13.95 41.30 -2.33
CA LEU A 63 -15.35 41.18 -2.76
C LEU A 63 -16.05 42.55 -2.75
N GLN A 64 -15.77 43.39 -1.73
CA GLN A 64 -16.35 44.74 -1.60
C GLN A 64 -15.81 45.71 -2.64
N SER A 65 -14.63 45.44 -3.21
CA SER A 65 -14.05 46.29 -4.28
C SER A 65 -14.65 45.99 -5.66
N LEU A 66 -15.52 44.99 -5.79
CA LEU A 66 -16.19 44.66 -7.05
C LEU A 66 -17.22 45.75 -7.43
N PRO A 67 -17.40 46.05 -8.72
CA PRO A 67 -18.42 46.99 -9.21
C PRO A 67 -19.83 46.57 -8.77
N ASP A 68 -20.67 47.57 -8.48
CA ASP A 68 -22.08 47.41 -8.14
C ASP A 68 -22.41 46.58 -6.89
N VAL A 69 -21.43 46.36 -6.00
CA VAL A 69 -21.59 45.68 -4.72
C VAL A 69 -21.82 46.68 -3.61
N ALA A 70 -22.96 46.62 -2.89
CA ALA A 70 -23.28 47.42 -1.71
C ALA A 70 -22.68 46.81 -0.44
N GLY A 71 -22.63 45.52 -0.37
CA GLY A 71 -22.03 44.78 0.76
C GLY A 71 -21.58 43.40 0.33
N ALA A 72 -20.48 42.91 0.95
CA ALA A 72 -19.96 41.59 0.68
C ALA A 72 -19.44 40.94 1.95
N ALA A 73 -19.54 39.63 1.99
CA ALA A 73 -18.95 38.81 3.06
C ALA A 73 -18.53 37.45 2.55
N ALA A 74 -17.37 36.99 2.99
CA ALA A 74 -16.93 35.59 2.75
C ALA A 74 -17.21 34.71 3.96
N ALA A 75 -17.58 33.46 3.74
CA ALA A 75 -17.69 32.43 4.78
C ALA A 75 -17.18 31.11 4.31
N VAL A 76 -16.64 30.30 5.23
CA VAL A 76 -16.36 28.88 4.95
C VAL A 76 -17.57 28.08 5.33
N GLN A 77 -18.14 27.41 4.35
CA GLN A 77 -19.31 26.54 4.49
C GLN A 77 -18.91 25.06 4.34
N THR A 78 -19.65 24.18 5.00
CA THR A 78 -19.41 22.73 4.91
C THR A 78 -20.53 22.08 4.11
N THR A 79 -20.17 21.34 3.06
CA THR A 79 -21.12 20.61 2.23
C THR A 79 -21.66 19.39 2.97
N ALA A 80 -22.79 18.82 2.52
CA ALA A 80 -23.32 17.56 3.05
C ALA A 80 -22.31 16.40 2.95
N ALA A 81 -21.38 16.47 2.01
CA ALA A 81 -20.27 15.55 1.84
C ALA A 81 -19.08 15.80 2.81
N GLY A 82 -19.18 16.79 3.70
CA GLY A 82 -18.13 17.14 4.66
C GLY A 82 -16.98 17.98 4.07
N ASN A 83 -17.07 18.43 2.82
CA ASN A 83 -16.06 19.28 2.20
C ASN A 83 -16.28 20.73 2.61
N GLN A 84 -15.19 21.43 2.94
CA GLN A 84 -15.24 22.88 3.21
C GLN A 84 -15.03 23.67 1.91
N ILE A 85 -15.90 24.63 1.65
CA ILE A 85 -15.80 25.56 0.52
C ILE A 85 -15.88 27.00 0.98
N LEU A 86 -15.17 27.87 0.28
CA LEU A 86 -15.21 29.32 0.51
C LEU A 86 -16.31 29.92 -0.35
N VAL A 87 -17.25 30.60 0.26
CA VAL A 87 -18.39 31.24 -0.40
C VAL A 87 -18.31 32.76 -0.19
N GLY A 88 -18.46 33.52 -1.26
CA GLY A 88 -18.54 34.95 -1.27
C GLY A 88 -19.99 35.41 -1.52
N TYR A 89 -20.59 36.01 -0.54
CA TYR A 89 -21.95 36.56 -0.60
C TYR A 89 -21.88 38.03 -1.00
N LEU A 90 -22.60 38.38 -2.09
CA LEU A 90 -22.62 39.74 -2.64
C LEU A 90 -24.04 40.30 -2.55
N ALA A 91 -24.19 41.48 -1.92
CA ALA A 91 -25.44 42.22 -1.92
C ALA A 91 -25.33 43.36 -2.96
N PRO A 92 -26.22 43.39 -4.00
CA PRO A 92 -26.17 44.39 -5.06
C PRO A 92 -26.48 45.80 -4.55
N ALA A 93 -25.88 46.83 -5.17
CA ALA A 93 -26.15 48.22 -4.88
C ALA A 93 -27.39 48.71 -5.65
N GLY A 94 -28.44 49.13 -4.93
CA GLY A 94 -29.55 49.88 -5.51
C GLY A 94 -30.29 49.20 -6.66
N GLY A 95 -30.47 47.84 -6.62
CA GLY A 95 -31.19 47.10 -7.67
C GLY A 95 -30.39 46.86 -8.96
N ARG A 96 -29.07 47.05 -8.95
CA ARG A 96 -28.19 46.75 -10.07
C ARG A 96 -27.92 45.25 -10.15
N GLU A 97 -27.76 44.72 -11.35
CA GLU A 97 -27.39 43.33 -11.57
C GLU A 97 -25.86 43.17 -11.53
N ILE A 98 -25.37 42.19 -10.75
CA ILE A 98 -23.95 41.85 -10.69
C ILE A 98 -23.74 40.63 -11.60
N ASN A 99 -22.88 40.79 -12.61
CA ASN A 99 -22.44 39.65 -13.42
C ASN A 99 -21.37 38.85 -12.65
N LEU A 100 -21.76 37.66 -12.13
CA LEU A 100 -20.89 36.82 -11.31
C LEU A 100 -19.67 36.29 -12.08
N ALA A 101 -19.78 36.12 -13.41
CA ALA A 101 -18.64 35.64 -14.24
C ALA A 101 -17.58 36.75 -14.36
N ALA A 102 -17.99 37.97 -14.66
CA ALA A 102 -17.09 39.12 -14.70
C ALA A 102 -16.50 39.43 -13.33
N ALA A 103 -17.30 39.32 -12.27
CA ALA A 103 -16.83 39.52 -10.89
C ALA A 103 -15.74 38.48 -10.53
N ARG A 104 -15.91 37.22 -10.93
CA ARG A 104 -14.94 36.18 -10.71
C ARG A 104 -13.63 36.41 -11.47
N GLU A 105 -13.68 36.93 -12.69
CA GLU A 105 -12.51 37.28 -13.48
C GLU A 105 -11.71 38.42 -12.83
N LEU A 106 -12.41 39.48 -12.33
CA LEU A 106 -11.80 40.55 -11.60
C LEU A 106 -11.13 40.10 -10.29
N LEU A 107 -11.76 39.20 -9.55
CA LEU A 107 -11.15 38.58 -8.35
C LEU A 107 -9.92 37.76 -8.70
N GLY A 108 -9.87 37.15 -9.87
CA GLY A 108 -8.70 36.43 -10.35
C GLY A 108 -7.47 37.29 -10.59
N ALA A 109 -7.64 38.56 -10.78
CA ALA A 109 -6.53 39.53 -10.88
C ALA A 109 -5.98 39.97 -9.51
N SER A 110 -6.80 39.89 -8.45
CA SER A 110 -6.47 40.43 -7.11
C SER A 110 -6.19 39.34 -6.08
N LEU A 111 -6.81 38.16 -6.21
CA LEU A 111 -6.67 37.03 -5.29
C LEU A 111 -5.96 35.85 -5.91
N PRO A 112 -5.15 35.11 -5.15
CA PRO A 112 -4.64 33.82 -5.57
C PRO A 112 -5.79 32.85 -5.92
N ALA A 113 -5.66 32.05 -6.97
CA ALA A 113 -6.70 31.16 -7.45
C ALA A 113 -7.41 30.29 -6.38
N PRO A 114 -6.73 29.78 -5.33
CA PRO A 114 -7.40 29.03 -4.27
C PRO A 114 -8.23 29.85 -3.30
N LEU A 115 -8.11 31.17 -3.33
CA LEU A 115 -8.86 32.11 -2.46
C LEU A 115 -10.02 32.79 -3.19
N ILE A 116 -10.24 32.49 -4.46
CA ILE A 116 -11.40 32.98 -5.20
C ILE A 116 -12.63 32.20 -4.72
N PRO A 117 -13.59 32.86 -4.02
CA PRO A 117 -14.75 32.17 -3.47
C PRO A 117 -15.77 31.77 -4.56
N LEU A 118 -16.64 30.82 -4.22
CA LEU A 118 -17.87 30.60 -4.94
C LEU A 118 -18.77 31.80 -4.68
N LEU A 119 -19.11 32.56 -5.73
CA LEU A 119 -19.91 33.79 -5.58
C LEU A 119 -21.42 33.48 -5.61
N THR A 120 -22.15 34.13 -4.72
CA THR A 120 -23.61 34.06 -4.67
C THR A 120 -24.19 35.45 -4.36
N LEU A 121 -25.41 35.73 -4.87
CA LEU A 121 -26.14 36.96 -4.58
C LEU A 121 -27.06 36.77 -3.37
N VAL A 122 -27.14 37.77 -2.53
CA VAL A 122 -28.06 37.83 -1.41
C VAL A 122 -28.74 39.20 -1.40
N GLY A 123 -30.02 39.24 -1.03
CA GLY A 123 -30.75 40.51 -0.96
C GLY A 123 -30.16 41.51 0.06
N SER A 124 -29.70 40.98 1.19
CA SER A 124 -28.98 41.76 2.22
C SER A 124 -28.10 40.83 3.05
N LEU A 125 -27.03 41.36 3.66
CA LEU A 125 -26.19 40.60 4.57
C LEU A 125 -26.80 40.63 5.98
N PRO A 126 -26.95 39.46 6.65
CA PRO A 126 -27.40 39.43 8.04
C PRO A 126 -26.32 40.04 8.96
N THR A 127 -26.76 40.91 9.85
CA THR A 127 -25.85 41.62 10.78
C THR A 127 -26.22 41.32 12.23
N LYS A 128 -25.19 41.22 13.08
CA LYS A 128 -25.34 41.13 14.53
C LYS A 128 -25.73 42.51 15.11
N THR A 129 -26.19 42.55 16.36
CA THR A 129 -26.48 43.77 17.09
C THR A 129 -25.28 44.74 17.15
N SER A 130 -24.05 44.25 16.96
CA SER A 130 -22.81 45.03 16.88
C SER A 130 -22.55 45.66 15.49
N GLY A 131 -23.45 45.52 14.52
CA GLY A 131 -23.28 45.96 13.12
C GLY A 131 -22.32 45.11 12.27
N LYS A 132 -21.69 44.09 12.82
CA LYS A 132 -20.86 43.13 12.03
C LYS A 132 -21.72 42.10 11.34
N VAL A 133 -21.27 41.60 10.18
CA VAL A 133 -21.94 40.51 9.46
C VAL A 133 -22.01 39.27 10.34
N ASP A 134 -23.20 38.68 10.43
CA ASP A 134 -23.40 37.38 11.07
C ASP A 134 -23.17 36.26 10.06
N ARG A 135 -21.93 35.75 10.01
CA ARG A 135 -21.54 34.71 9.05
C ARG A 135 -22.24 33.38 9.29
N HIS A 136 -22.76 33.11 10.51
CA HIS A 136 -23.53 31.92 10.82
C HIS A 136 -24.97 31.98 10.31
N ALA A 137 -25.50 33.20 10.11
CA ALA A 137 -26.81 33.42 9.56
C ALA A 137 -26.82 33.55 8.02
N LEU A 138 -25.66 33.47 7.38
CA LEU A 138 -25.58 33.46 5.93
C LEU A 138 -26.21 32.16 5.36
N PRO A 139 -26.99 32.27 4.26
CA PRO A 139 -27.75 31.14 3.73
C PRO A 139 -26.80 30.00 3.30
N TRP A 140 -27.08 28.81 3.82
CA TRP A 140 -26.42 27.57 3.43
C TRP A 140 -27.31 26.34 3.75
N PRO A 141 -27.50 25.33 2.86
CA PRO A 141 -27.03 25.30 1.45
C PRO A 141 -27.53 26.46 0.64
N LEU A 142 -26.79 26.88 -0.40
CA LEU A 142 -27.23 27.95 -1.27
C LEU A 142 -28.53 27.49 -1.97
N ALA A 143 -29.65 28.02 -1.53
CA ALA A 143 -30.89 27.94 -2.29
C ALA A 143 -30.59 28.63 -3.63
N GLY A 144 -30.84 27.95 -4.75
CA GLY A 144 -30.36 28.33 -6.08
C GLY A 144 -30.07 29.81 -6.21
N ALA A 145 -28.85 30.15 -6.56
CA ALA A 145 -28.46 31.53 -6.81
C ALA A 145 -29.31 32.06 -7.96
N GLY A 146 -30.47 32.65 -7.63
CA GLY A 146 -31.45 33.06 -8.64
C GLY A 146 -32.91 33.08 -8.15
N ALA A 147 -33.21 32.77 -6.88
CA ALA A 147 -34.59 32.80 -6.38
C ALA A 147 -34.92 34.08 -5.62
N ALA A 148 -34.39 35.23 -6.03
CA ALA A 148 -34.96 36.51 -5.76
C ALA A 148 -34.76 37.38 -7.00
N ASP A 149 -35.80 37.50 -7.83
CA ASP A 149 -35.94 38.50 -8.89
C ASP A 149 -35.04 38.40 -10.14
N SER A 150 -34.58 37.28 -10.59
CA SER A 150 -34.34 37.10 -12.01
C SER A 150 -35.08 35.85 -12.48
N GLU A 151 -35.90 36.03 -13.51
CA GLU A 151 -36.48 35.02 -14.35
C GLU A 151 -35.41 34.15 -15.05
N ALA A 152 -34.53 33.52 -14.27
CA ALA A 152 -33.87 32.32 -14.75
C ALA A 152 -34.96 31.25 -14.65
N ALA A 153 -35.63 31.01 -15.79
CA ALA A 153 -36.60 29.95 -15.94
C ALA A 153 -36.00 28.68 -15.29
N PRO A 154 -36.78 27.97 -14.48
CA PRO A 154 -36.32 26.68 -13.96
C PRO A 154 -35.82 25.92 -15.14
N LEU A 155 -34.56 25.43 -15.09
CA LEU A 155 -34.02 24.57 -16.14
C LEU A 155 -35.08 23.49 -16.38
N ASN A 156 -35.85 23.61 -17.47
CA ASN A 156 -36.94 22.68 -17.80
C ASN A 156 -36.27 21.37 -18.26
N LEU A 157 -35.71 20.67 -17.28
CA LEU A 157 -34.97 19.45 -17.50
C LEU A 157 -35.90 18.26 -17.39
N PRO A 158 -35.76 17.24 -18.23
CA PRO A 158 -36.39 15.95 -17.99
C PRO A 158 -36.08 15.43 -16.57
N ASP A 159 -37.00 14.66 -15.97
CA ASP A 159 -36.91 14.17 -14.59
C ASP A 159 -35.60 13.46 -14.26
N ASP A 160 -35.01 12.77 -15.21
CA ASP A 160 -33.72 12.09 -15.07
C ASP A 160 -32.55 13.07 -14.95
N ALA A 161 -32.56 14.13 -15.74
CA ALA A 161 -31.52 15.17 -15.70
C ALA A 161 -31.70 16.04 -14.45
N ALA A 162 -32.93 16.38 -14.08
CA ALA A 162 -33.23 17.10 -12.85
C ALA A 162 -32.71 16.35 -11.62
N TRP A 163 -32.89 15.04 -11.57
CA TRP A 163 -32.36 14.19 -10.48
C TRP A 163 -30.80 14.18 -10.44
N ILE A 164 -30.11 14.14 -11.58
CA ILE A 164 -28.64 14.23 -11.62
C ILE A 164 -28.16 15.58 -11.08
N VAL A 165 -28.85 16.66 -11.47
CA VAL A 165 -28.57 18.01 -10.96
C VAL A 165 -28.77 18.10 -9.44
N GLU A 166 -29.81 17.47 -8.93
CA GLU A 166 -30.08 17.37 -7.48
C GLU A 166 -28.93 16.65 -6.74
N GLN A 167 -28.49 15.48 -7.22
CA GLN A 167 -27.38 14.72 -6.62
C GLN A 167 -26.06 15.51 -6.66
N TRP A 168 -25.78 16.19 -7.79
CA TRP A 168 -24.64 17.06 -7.91
C TRP A 168 -24.70 18.20 -6.88
N SER A 169 -25.86 18.88 -6.78
CA SER A 169 -26.05 19.98 -5.84
C SER A 169 -25.91 19.54 -4.39
N ALA A 170 -26.44 18.36 -4.05
CA ALA A 170 -26.34 17.76 -2.73
C ALA A 170 -24.87 17.48 -2.33
N VAL A 171 -24.05 16.98 -3.26
CA VAL A 171 -22.64 16.67 -3.02
C VAL A 171 -21.78 17.93 -2.92
N LEU A 172 -22.02 18.92 -3.78
CA LEU A 172 -21.24 20.16 -3.80
C LEU A 172 -21.77 21.25 -2.84
N GLY A 173 -23.05 21.13 -2.42
CA GLY A 173 -23.70 22.12 -1.53
C GLY A 173 -24.05 23.43 -2.25
N SER A 174 -24.08 23.42 -3.59
CA SER A 174 -24.41 24.59 -4.39
C SER A 174 -25.32 24.20 -5.55
N ALA A 175 -26.33 25.04 -5.82
CA ALA A 175 -27.20 24.84 -6.97
C ALA A 175 -26.46 25.06 -8.30
N VAL A 176 -26.88 24.37 -9.32
CA VAL A 176 -26.33 24.46 -10.66
C VAL A 176 -26.95 25.67 -11.38
N SER A 177 -26.10 26.57 -11.85
CA SER A 177 -26.53 27.79 -12.58
C SER A 177 -26.73 27.56 -14.08
N GLY A 178 -26.36 26.40 -14.63
CA GLY A 178 -26.48 26.08 -16.05
C GLY A 178 -25.80 24.77 -16.42
N LEU A 179 -26.11 24.22 -17.58
CA LEU A 179 -25.58 22.93 -18.07
C LEU A 179 -24.05 22.94 -18.36
N ASP A 180 -23.44 24.12 -18.43
CA ASP A 180 -21.99 24.30 -18.61
C ASP A 180 -21.19 24.29 -17.29
N ALA A 181 -21.86 24.15 -16.14
CA ALA A 181 -21.22 24.11 -14.83
C ALA A 181 -20.18 22.98 -14.77
N ASP A 182 -18.92 23.33 -14.45
CA ASP A 182 -17.80 22.40 -14.31
C ASP A 182 -17.65 21.94 -12.87
N PHE A 183 -17.70 20.64 -12.64
CA PHE A 183 -17.63 19.99 -11.32
C PHE A 183 -16.45 20.47 -10.46
N PHE A 184 -15.27 20.58 -11.07
CA PHE A 184 -14.08 20.98 -10.36
C PHE A 184 -14.00 22.48 -10.12
N ALA A 185 -14.61 23.28 -11.01
CA ALA A 185 -14.72 24.72 -10.82
C ALA A 185 -15.68 25.08 -9.67
N TYR A 186 -16.67 24.25 -9.39
CA TYR A 186 -17.59 24.35 -8.25
C TYR A 186 -17.04 23.76 -6.95
N GLY A 187 -15.72 23.48 -6.87
CA GLY A 187 -15.05 22.98 -5.68
C GLY A 187 -15.08 21.46 -5.52
N GLY A 188 -15.51 20.71 -6.52
CA GLY A 188 -15.47 19.25 -6.52
C GLY A 188 -14.05 18.72 -6.47
N GLY A 189 -13.77 17.82 -5.55
CA GLY A 189 -12.51 17.09 -5.44
C GLY A 189 -12.70 15.61 -5.76
N SER A 190 -11.65 14.81 -5.61
CA SER A 190 -11.70 13.37 -5.88
C SER A 190 -12.70 12.63 -4.99
N LEU A 191 -12.83 13.04 -3.72
CA LEU A 191 -13.80 12.46 -2.80
C LEU A 191 -15.23 12.80 -3.24
N ALA A 192 -15.51 14.08 -3.53
CA ALA A 192 -16.81 14.51 -4.01
C ALA A 192 -17.21 13.81 -5.33
N ALA A 193 -16.24 13.58 -6.25
CA ALA A 193 -16.49 12.85 -7.50
C ALA A 193 -16.89 11.39 -7.22
N ALA A 194 -16.21 10.71 -6.31
CA ALA A 194 -16.53 9.34 -5.92
C ALA A 194 -17.90 9.26 -5.19
N GLN A 195 -18.22 10.24 -4.35
CA GLN A 195 -19.53 10.32 -3.68
C GLN A 195 -20.65 10.60 -4.67
N LEU A 196 -20.45 11.52 -5.64
CA LEU A 196 -21.42 11.78 -6.70
C LEU A 196 -21.66 10.52 -7.52
N VAL A 197 -20.62 9.84 -7.98
CA VAL A 197 -20.74 8.57 -8.70
C VAL A 197 -21.49 7.53 -7.88
N SER A 198 -21.21 7.41 -6.59
CA SER A 198 -21.89 6.47 -5.70
C SER A 198 -23.39 6.77 -5.58
N ALA A 199 -23.78 8.06 -5.55
CA ALA A 199 -25.17 8.48 -5.56
C ALA A 199 -25.83 8.21 -6.93
N LEU A 200 -25.15 8.52 -8.01
CA LEU A 200 -25.67 8.31 -9.37
C LEU A 200 -25.89 6.83 -9.71
N ARG A 201 -25.08 5.92 -9.15
CA ARG A 201 -25.19 4.46 -9.39
C ARG A 201 -26.53 3.85 -8.96
N VAL A 202 -27.33 4.55 -8.18
CA VAL A 202 -28.69 4.11 -7.83
C VAL A 202 -29.56 4.01 -9.08
N ARG A 203 -29.43 4.94 -10.05
CA ARG A 203 -30.16 4.96 -11.31
C ARG A 203 -29.29 4.59 -12.52
N TYR A 204 -28.00 4.91 -12.48
CA TYR A 204 -27.01 4.71 -13.56
C TYR A 204 -25.91 3.76 -13.07
N PRO A 205 -26.18 2.46 -12.97
CA PRO A 205 -25.31 1.52 -12.23
C PRO A 205 -23.92 1.35 -12.82
N THR A 206 -23.68 1.76 -14.06
CA THR A 206 -22.40 1.58 -14.76
C THR A 206 -21.53 2.84 -14.81
N ILE A 207 -22.02 3.98 -14.27
CA ILE A 207 -21.24 5.23 -14.25
C ILE A 207 -19.98 5.09 -13.37
N THR A 208 -18.89 5.70 -13.81
CA THR A 208 -17.57 5.58 -13.17
C THR A 208 -17.01 6.92 -12.70
N VAL A 209 -16.07 6.87 -11.77
CA VAL A 209 -15.33 8.08 -11.37
C VAL A 209 -14.54 8.67 -12.54
N ALA A 210 -14.05 7.83 -13.45
CA ALA A 210 -13.36 8.29 -14.65
C ALA A 210 -14.25 9.16 -15.55
N ASP A 211 -15.56 8.89 -15.60
CA ASP A 211 -16.51 9.67 -16.41
C ASP A 211 -16.65 11.10 -15.90
N ILE A 212 -16.65 11.33 -14.57
CA ILE A 212 -16.63 12.69 -14.00
C ILE A 212 -15.37 13.46 -14.43
N TYR A 213 -14.22 12.79 -14.48
CA TYR A 213 -12.97 13.43 -14.93
C TYR A 213 -12.94 13.69 -16.45
N ALA A 214 -13.55 12.80 -17.24
CA ALA A 214 -13.63 12.95 -18.69
C ALA A 214 -14.68 14.00 -19.10
N THR A 215 -15.83 14.04 -18.41
CA THR A 215 -16.96 14.93 -18.70
C THR A 215 -17.34 15.75 -17.46
N PRO A 216 -16.50 16.72 -17.05
CA PRO A 216 -16.71 17.47 -15.81
C PRO A 216 -17.86 18.48 -15.85
N ARG A 217 -18.40 18.79 -17.04
CA ARG A 217 -19.55 19.66 -17.20
C ARG A 217 -20.84 18.88 -17.03
N ILE A 218 -21.79 19.42 -16.30
CA ILE A 218 -23.01 18.70 -15.91
C ILE A 218 -23.85 18.28 -17.11
N GLY A 219 -23.97 19.08 -18.16
CA GLY A 219 -24.69 18.70 -19.38
C GLY A 219 -24.06 17.49 -20.05
N ALA A 220 -22.74 17.47 -20.22
CA ALA A 220 -22.03 16.33 -20.77
C ALA A 220 -22.10 15.09 -19.85
N LEU A 221 -22.13 15.29 -18.54
CA LEU A 221 -22.30 14.21 -17.57
C LEU A 221 -23.71 13.58 -17.66
N ILE A 222 -24.76 14.38 -17.87
CA ILE A 222 -26.13 13.90 -18.08
C ILE A 222 -26.17 12.99 -19.32
N ASP A 223 -25.55 13.42 -20.42
CA ASP A 223 -25.49 12.63 -21.64
C ASP A 223 -24.71 11.33 -21.45
N THR A 224 -23.58 11.38 -20.74
CA THR A 224 -22.79 10.21 -20.40
C THR A 224 -23.57 9.24 -19.50
N ALA A 225 -24.29 9.76 -18.50
CA ALA A 225 -25.12 8.94 -17.62
C ALA A 225 -26.25 8.25 -18.40
N ARG A 226 -26.90 8.94 -19.31
CA ARG A 226 -27.93 8.34 -20.20
C ARG A 226 -27.37 7.23 -21.08
N GLN A 227 -26.19 7.43 -21.68
CA GLN A 227 -25.52 6.41 -22.48
C GLN A 227 -25.06 5.19 -21.64
N SER A 228 -24.92 5.36 -20.33
CA SER A 228 -24.55 4.28 -19.42
C SER A 228 -25.71 3.39 -18.96
N LEU A 229 -26.94 3.69 -19.38
CA LEU A 229 -28.11 2.83 -19.12
C LEU A 229 -28.02 1.56 -19.98
N PRO A 230 -28.20 0.36 -19.39
CA PRO A 230 -28.27 -0.88 -20.16
C PRO A 230 -29.51 -0.84 -21.09
N GLU A 231 -29.35 -1.29 -22.33
CA GLU A 231 -30.48 -1.53 -23.21
C GLU A 231 -31.44 -2.56 -22.56
N GLY A 232 -32.58 -2.12 -22.02
CA GLY A 232 -33.56 -2.97 -21.36
C GLY A 232 -33.93 -2.61 -19.92
N GLY A 233 -33.38 -1.51 -19.38
CA GLY A 233 -33.66 -1.08 -18.01
C GLY A 233 -32.83 -1.86 -16.97
N ALA A 234 -32.49 -1.22 -15.87
CA ALA A 234 -31.82 -1.86 -14.72
C ALA A 234 -32.85 -2.72 -13.98
N GLY A 235 -33.00 -3.98 -14.36
CA GLY A 235 -33.67 -4.97 -13.51
C GLY A 235 -32.87 -5.13 -12.19
N PRO A 236 -33.52 -5.50 -11.07
CA PRO A 236 -32.83 -5.74 -9.84
C PRO A 236 -31.70 -6.76 -10.07
N ALA A 237 -30.48 -6.42 -9.65
CA ALA A 237 -29.35 -7.33 -9.78
C ALA A 237 -29.70 -8.65 -9.09
N PRO A 238 -29.45 -9.81 -9.72
CA PRO A 238 -29.79 -11.10 -9.10
C PRO A 238 -29.07 -11.22 -7.75
N GLU A 239 -29.83 -11.58 -6.72
CA GLU A 239 -29.31 -11.72 -5.39
C GLU A 239 -28.22 -12.80 -5.36
N ARG A 240 -26.95 -12.39 -5.16
CA ARG A 240 -25.83 -13.32 -5.10
C ARG A 240 -25.60 -13.80 -3.68
N THR A 241 -25.94 -15.06 -3.42
CA THR A 241 -25.68 -15.70 -2.14
C THR A 241 -24.33 -16.41 -2.13
N VAL A 242 -23.41 -15.99 -1.25
CA VAL A 242 -22.09 -16.58 -1.07
C VAL A 242 -22.11 -17.58 0.08
N ARG A 243 -21.75 -18.83 -0.19
CA ARG A 243 -21.75 -19.90 0.81
C ARG A 243 -20.67 -19.68 1.87
N ARG A 244 -21.00 -20.03 3.10
CA ARG A 244 -20.08 -19.96 4.23
C ARG A 244 -18.91 -20.93 4.07
N THR A 245 -17.71 -20.50 4.51
CA THR A 245 -16.56 -21.41 4.70
C THR A 245 -16.94 -22.53 5.66
N ALA A 246 -16.77 -23.78 5.22
CA ALA A 246 -17.18 -24.94 5.99
C ALA A 246 -16.34 -25.08 7.29
N ARG A 247 -17.00 -25.31 8.43
CA ARG A 247 -16.31 -25.51 9.73
C ARG A 247 -15.28 -26.65 9.69
N LYS A 248 -15.60 -27.73 8.97
CA LYS A 248 -14.67 -28.88 8.77
C LYS A 248 -13.35 -28.45 8.12
N SER A 249 -13.42 -27.51 7.17
CA SER A 249 -12.24 -26.98 6.50
C SER A 249 -11.40 -26.08 7.42
N GLN A 250 -12.06 -25.30 8.26
CA GLN A 250 -11.38 -24.48 9.28
C GLN A 250 -10.67 -25.35 10.32
N VAL A 251 -11.31 -26.42 10.77
CA VAL A 251 -10.70 -27.41 11.67
C VAL A 251 -9.51 -28.09 10.99
N PHE A 252 -9.65 -28.50 9.73
CA PHE A 252 -8.55 -29.07 8.96
C PHE A 252 -7.36 -28.11 8.88
N GLN A 253 -7.57 -26.84 8.54
CA GLN A 253 -6.51 -25.83 8.48
C GLN A 253 -5.80 -25.65 9.83
N THR A 254 -6.56 -25.61 10.92
CA THR A 254 -6.02 -25.47 12.27
C THR A 254 -5.16 -26.68 12.64
N LEU A 255 -5.64 -27.90 12.36
CA LEU A 255 -4.88 -29.14 12.62
C LEU A 255 -3.63 -29.24 11.76
N MET A 256 -3.68 -28.81 10.48
CA MET A 256 -2.51 -28.77 9.59
C MET A 256 -1.46 -27.74 10.04
N GLY A 257 -1.81 -26.80 10.90
CA GLY A 257 -0.86 -25.87 11.50
C GLY A 257 0.32 -26.59 12.17
N VAL A 258 0.08 -27.66 12.93
CA VAL A 258 1.15 -28.40 13.61
C VAL A 258 2.15 -29.01 12.61
N PRO A 259 1.75 -29.89 11.65
CA PRO A 259 2.71 -30.49 10.71
C PRO A 259 3.39 -29.45 9.81
N LEU A 260 2.72 -28.35 9.43
CA LEU A 260 3.33 -27.26 8.69
C LEU A 260 4.45 -26.60 9.49
N HIS A 261 4.23 -26.34 10.79
CA HIS A 261 5.23 -25.72 11.64
C HIS A 261 6.35 -26.69 12.07
N ILE A 262 6.15 -28.02 11.96
CA ILE A 262 7.26 -28.98 12.09
C ILE A 262 8.34 -28.70 11.03
N LEU A 263 7.99 -28.34 9.79
CA LEU A 263 8.99 -27.99 8.76
C LEU A 263 9.85 -26.79 9.17
N VAL A 264 9.23 -25.79 9.81
CA VAL A 264 9.96 -24.64 10.36
C VAL A 264 10.79 -25.08 11.57
N GLY A 265 10.20 -25.89 12.46
CA GLY A 265 10.87 -26.45 13.64
C GLY A 265 12.12 -27.24 13.30
N MET A 266 12.10 -28.02 12.20
CA MET A 266 13.28 -28.77 11.73
C MET A 266 14.46 -27.88 11.35
N ARG A 267 14.21 -26.65 10.85
CA ARG A 267 15.30 -25.68 10.63
C ARG A 267 15.90 -25.19 11.95
N TRP A 268 15.03 -24.84 12.90
CA TRP A 268 15.47 -24.42 14.23
C TRP A 268 16.22 -25.51 14.97
N LEU A 269 15.74 -26.75 14.85
CA LEU A 269 16.41 -27.92 15.41
C LEU A 269 17.79 -28.14 14.79
N THR A 270 17.94 -27.91 13.47
CA THR A 270 19.25 -27.98 12.80
C THR A 270 20.22 -26.94 13.35
N TYR A 271 19.74 -25.72 13.58
CA TYR A 271 20.56 -24.67 14.19
C TYR A 271 20.91 -24.98 15.65
N LEU A 272 19.99 -25.56 16.42
CA LEU A 272 20.27 -26.03 17.77
C LEU A 272 21.32 -27.13 17.79
N MET A 273 21.19 -28.16 16.97
CA MET A 273 22.17 -29.24 16.87
C MET A 273 23.57 -28.71 16.56
N ALA A 274 23.68 -27.79 15.61
CA ALA A 274 24.95 -27.14 15.29
C ALA A 274 25.47 -26.30 16.46
N GLY A 275 24.58 -25.52 17.08
CA GLY A 275 24.88 -24.67 18.23
C GLY A 275 25.35 -25.48 19.46
N ASN A 276 24.65 -26.56 19.79
CA ASN A 276 25.03 -27.41 20.94
C ASN A 276 26.36 -28.11 20.70
N ASN A 277 26.62 -28.63 19.49
CA ASN A 277 27.94 -29.17 19.15
C ASN A 277 29.05 -28.14 19.29
N LEU A 278 28.85 -26.89 18.86
CA LEU A 278 29.81 -25.82 18.98
C LEU A 278 29.99 -25.40 20.45
N LEU A 279 28.92 -25.23 21.21
CA LEU A 279 28.97 -24.90 22.63
C LEU A 279 29.72 -25.97 23.46
N SER A 280 29.47 -27.23 23.18
CA SER A 280 30.17 -28.34 23.83
C SER A 280 31.66 -28.35 23.50
N SER A 281 32.01 -28.14 22.22
CA SER A 281 33.40 -28.20 21.77
C SER A 281 34.22 -26.95 22.09
N LEU A 282 33.65 -25.77 22.04
CA LEU A 282 34.37 -24.48 22.20
C LEU A 282 34.21 -23.88 23.60
N ALA A 283 33.10 -24.14 24.26
CA ALA A 283 32.72 -23.50 25.53
C ALA A 283 32.71 -24.43 26.74
N GLY A 284 32.96 -25.73 26.54
CA GLY A 284 32.95 -26.71 27.61
C GLY A 284 31.57 -26.96 28.24
N PHE A 285 30.47 -26.62 27.56
CA PHE A 285 29.10 -26.90 27.99
C PHE A 285 28.82 -28.41 27.89
N THR A 286 29.26 -29.17 28.90
CA THR A 286 29.18 -30.63 28.95
C THR A 286 27.74 -31.16 29.03
N ALA A 287 26.81 -30.35 29.50
CA ALA A 287 25.39 -30.68 29.61
C ALA A 287 24.61 -30.48 28.28
N ALA A 288 25.19 -29.85 27.25
CA ALA A 288 24.52 -29.67 25.98
C ALA A 288 24.42 -31.01 25.23
N PRO A 289 23.21 -31.44 24.81
CA PRO A 289 23.08 -32.66 24.04
C PRO A 289 23.74 -32.51 22.66
N THR A 290 24.72 -33.34 22.38
CA THR A 290 25.46 -33.34 21.12
C THR A 290 25.01 -34.45 20.22
N VAL A 291 25.19 -34.25 18.89
CA VAL A 291 24.91 -35.26 17.84
C VAL A 291 26.08 -35.32 16.87
N SER A 292 26.18 -36.40 16.14
CA SER A 292 27.14 -36.50 15.02
C SER A 292 26.93 -35.36 14.00
N TRP A 293 28.00 -34.70 13.56
CA TRP A 293 27.99 -33.68 12.51
C TRP A 293 27.35 -34.19 11.21
N TRP A 294 27.30 -35.48 11.00
CA TRP A 294 26.58 -36.08 9.88
C TRP A 294 25.08 -35.76 9.94
N TRP A 295 24.44 -35.89 11.10
CA TRP A 295 23.03 -35.51 11.26
C TRP A 295 22.77 -34.03 11.07
N VAL A 296 23.69 -33.19 11.55
CA VAL A 296 23.63 -31.74 11.30
C VAL A 296 23.71 -31.48 9.80
N GLY A 297 24.64 -32.12 9.09
CA GLY A 297 24.81 -31.95 7.63
C GLY A 297 23.59 -32.42 6.84
N VAL A 298 23.04 -33.58 7.15
CA VAL A 298 21.83 -34.12 6.47
C VAL A 298 20.63 -33.22 6.74
N SER A 299 20.40 -32.82 8.00
CA SER A 299 19.31 -31.94 8.36
C SER A 299 19.44 -30.56 7.70
N TRP A 300 20.65 -30.02 7.64
CA TRP A 300 20.93 -28.78 6.92
C TRP A 300 20.65 -28.91 5.43
N LEU A 301 21.09 -30.00 4.79
CA LEU A 301 20.87 -30.24 3.37
C LEU A 301 19.37 -30.30 3.04
N VAL A 302 18.57 -30.96 3.88
CA VAL A 302 17.13 -31.16 3.63
C VAL A 302 16.30 -29.92 3.98
N PHE A 303 16.50 -29.35 5.17
CA PHE A 303 15.58 -28.34 5.71
C PHE A 303 16.10 -26.89 5.60
N VAL A 304 17.41 -26.69 5.48
CA VAL A 304 18.00 -25.34 5.49
C VAL A 304 18.51 -24.96 4.09
N SER A 305 19.13 -25.90 3.36
CA SER A 305 19.69 -25.60 2.04
C SER A 305 18.59 -25.21 1.03
N PRO A 306 18.87 -24.30 0.07
CA PRO A 306 17.92 -23.97 -1.00
C PRO A 306 17.45 -25.20 -1.78
N ALA A 307 18.35 -26.14 -2.06
CA ALA A 307 18.03 -27.36 -2.81
C ALA A 307 17.01 -28.26 -2.07
N GLY A 308 17.23 -28.50 -0.77
CA GLY A 308 16.32 -29.29 0.06
C GLY A 308 14.94 -28.64 0.17
N ARG A 309 14.91 -27.32 0.41
CA ARG A 309 13.65 -26.57 0.48
C ARG A 309 12.87 -26.60 -0.84
N MET A 310 13.56 -26.47 -1.97
CA MET A 310 12.94 -26.61 -3.29
C MET A 310 12.37 -28.03 -3.49
N LEU A 311 13.10 -29.07 -3.10
CA LEU A 311 12.65 -30.45 -3.21
C LEU A 311 11.41 -30.73 -2.34
N ILE A 312 11.36 -30.21 -1.10
CA ILE A 312 10.17 -30.30 -0.23
C ILE A 312 8.95 -29.65 -0.89
N SER A 313 9.12 -28.44 -1.43
CA SER A 313 8.04 -27.73 -2.11
C SER A 313 7.56 -28.48 -3.36
N VAL A 314 8.49 -28.98 -4.20
CA VAL A 314 8.16 -29.76 -5.39
C VAL A 314 7.45 -31.08 -5.03
N ALA A 315 7.93 -31.80 -4.04
CA ALA A 315 7.32 -33.07 -3.60
C ALA A 315 5.88 -32.82 -3.11
N ALA A 316 5.68 -31.80 -2.27
CA ALA A 316 4.35 -31.40 -1.79
C ALA A 316 3.41 -31.06 -2.94
N ALA A 317 3.85 -30.19 -3.86
CA ALA A 317 3.05 -29.79 -5.01
C ALA A 317 2.67 -31.00 -5.90
N ARG A 318 3.63 -31.87 -6.22
CA ARG A 318 3.41 -33.06 -7.04
C ARG A 318 2.47 -34.08 -6.39
N ILE A 319 2.53 -34.28 -5.08
CA ILE A 319 1.65 -35.19 -4.34
C ILE A 319 0.25 -34.61 -4.21
N LEU A 320 0.14 -33.34 -3.75
CA LEU A 320 -1.14 -32.73 -3.42
C LEU A 320 -1.93 -32.32 -4.65
N LEU A 321 -1.26 -31.82 -5.71
CA LEU A 321 -1.91 -31.23 -6.88
C LEU A 321 -1.91 -32.11 -8.12
N ARG A 322 -1.49 -33.38 -8.03
CA ARG A 322 -1.36 -34.32 -9.16
C ARG A 322 -2.60 -34.40 -10.08
N LYS A 323 -3.81 -34.20 -9.52
CA LYS A 323 -5.10 -34.31 -10.25
C LYS A 323 -5.80 -32.97 -10.42
N VAL A 324 -5.14 -31.86 -10.14
CA VAL A 324 -5.74 -30.55 -10.30
C VAL A 324 -5.68 -30.15 -11.77
N VAL A 325 -6.84 -29.82 -12.33
CA VAL A 325 -7.02 -29.37 -13.71
C VAL A 325 -7.66 -27.99 -13.73
N PRO A 326 -7.50 -27.22 -14.83
CA PRO A 326 -8.25 -25.95 -14.99
C PRO A 326 -9.75 -26.14 -14.80
N GLY A 327 -10.39 -25.24 -14.07
CA GLY A 327 -11.83 -25.28 -13.78
C GLY A 327 -12.21 -24.41 -12.59
N THR A 328 -13.47 -24.51 -12.19
CA THR A 328 -14.04 -23.85 -11.03
C THR A 328 -14.30 -24.86 -9.92
N TYR A 329 -13.91 -24.47 -8.71
CA TYR A 329 -14.00 -25.34 -7.54
C TYR A 329 -14.62 -24.59 -6.36
N PRO A 330 -15.33 -25.26 -5.45
CA PRO A 330 -15.88 -24.60 -4.28
C PRO A 330 -14.75 -24.13 -3.34
N ARG A 331 -14.88 -22.90 -2.82
CA ARG A 331 -14.05 -22.40 -1.73
C ARG A 331 -14.12 -23.36 -0.53
N SER A 332 -12.99 -23.68 0.09
CA SER A 332 -12.86 -24.66 1.16
C SER A 332 -13.17 -26.10 0.75
N GLY A 333 -13.32 -26.39 -0.55
CA GLY A 333 -13.41 -27.74 -1.07
C GLY A 333 -12.05 -28.47 -1.05
N ARG A 334 -12.07 -29.77 -1.35
CA ARG A 334 -10.84 -30.61 -1.31
C ARG A 334 -9.72 -30.07 -2.21
N VAL A 335 -10.05 -29.58 -3.40
CA VAL A 335 -9.04 -29.01 -4.33
C VAL A 335 -8.44 -27.75 -3.77
N HIS A 336 -9.27 -26.84 -3.25
CA HIS A 336 -8.80 -25.59 -2.65
C HIS A 336 -7.91 -25.83 -1.44
N LEU A 337 -8.28 -26.75 -0.54
CA LEU A 337 -7.47 -27.06 0.64
C LEU A 337 -6.12 -27.70 0.29
N ARG A 338 -6.07 -28.54 -0.76
CA ARG A 338 -4.80 -29.09 -1.27
C ARG A 338 -3.93 -27.99 -1.89
N LEU A 339 -4.53 -27.07 -2.64
CA LEU A 339 -3.83 -25.92 -3.21
C LEU A 339 -3.26 -25.05 -2.11
N TRP A 340 -4.10 -24.63 -1.15
CA TRP A 340 -3.69 -23.89 0.02
C TRP A 340 -2.53 -24.56 0.78
N LEU A 341 -2.62 -25.88 1.02
CA LEU A 341 -1.57 -26.63 1.71
C LEU A 341 -0.24 -26.65 0.92
N ALA A 342 -0.31 -26.78 -0.40
CA ALA A 342 0.88 -26.78 -1.25
C ALA A 342 1.57 -25.40 -1.25
N GLU A 343 0.79 -24.32 -1.29
CA GLU A 343 1.31 -22.95 -1.19
C GLU A 343 1.90 -22.68 0.20
N GLN A 344 1.23 -23.07 1.27
CA GLN A 344 1.77 -22.94 2.63
C GLN A 344 3.12 -23.69 2.79
N ILE A 345 3.26 -24.88 2.21
CA ILE A 345 4.55 -25.59 2.24
C ILE A 345 5.60 -24.83 1.41
N GLN A 346 5.25 -24.30 0.24
CA GLN A 346 6.16 -23.48 -0.58
C GLN A 346 6.65 -22.24 0.20
N ASP A 347 5.75 -21.52 0.86
CA ASP A 347 6.07 -20.30 1.61
C ASP A 347 6.91 -20.60 2.85
N LEU A 348 6.50 -21.61 3.64
CA LEU A 348 7.25 -22.05 4.82
C LEU A 348 8.61 -22.67 4.47
N ALA A 349 8.73 -23.30 3.31
CA ALA A 349 10.02 -23.69 2.78
C ALA A 349 10.90 -22.49 2.36
N GLY A 350 10.33 -21.29 2.24
CA GLY A 350 11.05 -20.06 1.86
C GLY A 350 11.43 -20.03 0.38
N ALA A 351 10.58 -20.58 -0.50
CA ALA A 351 10.81 -20.57 -1.94
C ALA A 351 10.76 -19.15 -2.54
N VAL A 352 10.08 -18.22 -1.90
CA VAL A 352 10.01 -16.80 -2.34
C VAL A 352 11.41 -16.18 -2.46
N SER A 353 12.34 -16.53 -1.57
CA SER A 353 13.73 -16.04 -1.60
C SER A 353 14.52 -16.50 -2.84
N LEU A 354 13.96 -17.39 -3.64
CA LEU A 354 14.58 -17.96 -4.84
C LEU A 354 14.17 -17.21 -6.12
N ALA A 355 13.20 -16.29 -6.05
CA ALA A 355 12.74 -15.54 -7.21
C ALA A 355 13.91 -14.86 -7.94
N SER A 356 13.79 -14.77 -9.27
CA SER A 356 14.80 -14.19 -10.17
C SER A 356 16.14 -14.94 -10.27
N ALA A 357 16.38 -16.00 -9.48
CA ALA A 357 17.62 -16.75 -9.55
C ALA A 357 17.71 -17.61 -10.84
N PRO A 358 18.91 -17.86 -11.39
CA PRO A 358 19.06 -18.61 -12.65
C PRO A 358 18.55 -20.06 -12.59
N TRP A 359 18.39 -20.61 -11.38
CA TRP A 359 17.86 -21.96 -11.17
C TRP A 359 16.33 -22.02 -11.06
N VAL A 360 15.63 -20.88 -10.98
CA VAL A 360 14.15 -20.82 -10.94
C VAL A 360 13.50 -21.57 -12.12
N PRO A 361 14.01 -21.51 -13.36
CA PRO A 361 13.51 -22.32 -14.45
C PRO A 361 13.58 -23.84 -14.20
N TYR A 362 14.61 -24.32 -13.49
CA TYR A 362 14.72 -25.75 -13.13
C TYR A 362 13.70 -26.13 -12.06
N TYR A 363 13.53 -25.28 -11.05
CA TYR A 363 12.49 -25.43 -10.03
C TYR A 363 11.09 -25.43 -10.67
N ALA A 364 10.82 -24.50 -11.58
CA ALA A 364 9.56 -24.44 -12.31
C ALA A 364 9.29 -25.70 -13.15
N ARG A 365 10.31 -26.23 -13.86
CA ARG A 365 10.18 -27.54 -14.57
C ARG A 365 9.89 -28.68 -13.60
N ALA A 366 10.52 -28.69 -12.44
CA ALA A 366 10.25 -29.69 -11.40
C ALA A 366 8.80 -29.58 -10.88
N LEU A 367 8.21 -28.39 -10.78
CA LEU A 367 6.79 -28.21 -10.49
C LEU A 367 5.85 -28.61 -11.64
N GLY A 368 6.34 -28.79 -12.88
CA GLY A 368 5.56 -29.18 -14.05
C GLY A 368 5.32 -28.07 -15.08
N VAL A 369 5.93 -26.94 -14.91
CA VAL A 369 5.87 -25.85 -15.88
C VAL A 369 6.59 -26.22 -17.17
N LYS A 370 5.97 -25.92 -18.31
CA LYS A 370 6.58 -26.12 -19.64
C LYS A 370 7.40 -24.87 -19.97
N ILE A 371 8.73 -24.99 -20.08
CA ILE A 371 9.63 -23.86 -20.29
C ILE A 371 10.49 -24.08 -21.52
N GLY A 372 10.43 -23.13 -22.45
CA GLY A 372 11.30 -23.05 -23.62
C GLY A 372 12.76 -22.68 -23.28
N SER A 373 13.58 -22.50 -24.30
CA SER A 373 14.97 -22.03 -24.16
C SER A 373 15.02 -20.51 -23.92
N ASN A 374 16.09 -20.02 -23.28
CA ASN A 374 16.39 -18.58 -23.05
C ASN A 374 15.25 -17.78 -22.38
N VAL A 375 14.47 -18.41 -21.52
CA VAL A 375 13.42 -17.77 -20.72
C VAL A 375 14.04 -17.01 -19.55
N GLN A 376 13.65 -15.76 -19.38
CA GLN A 376 13.98 -14.94 -18.21
C GLN A 376 12.76 -14.93 -17.28
N LEU A 377 12.83 -15.64 -16.17
CA LEU A 377 11.74 -15.75 -15.19
C LEU A 377 12.17 -15.10 -13.86
N HIS A 378 11.74 -13.85 -13.65
CA HIS A 378 12.07 -13.07 -12.47
C HIS A 378 10.95 -13.07 -11.41
N SER A 379 9.92 -13.87 -11.61
CA SER A 379 8.81 -14.08 -10.68
C SER A 379 8.70 -15.55 -10.27
N LEU A 380 8.00 -15.82 -9.16
CA LEU A 380 7.84 -17.17 -8.62
C LEU A 380 6.87 -17.99 -9.50
N PRO A 381 7.25 -19.22 -9.92
CA PRO A 381 6.34 -20.09 -10.66
C PRO A 381 5.22 -20.63 -9.76
N PRO A 382 4.02 -20.91 -10.33
CA PRO A 382 2.88 -21.43 -9.56
C PRO A 382 3.11 -22.89 -9.13
N VAL A 383 2.69 -23.22 -7.91
CA VAL A 383 2.74 -24.61 -7.38
C VAL A 383 1.92 -25.60 -8.21
N THR A 384 0.89 -25.09 -8.91
CA THR A 384 0.03 -25.92 -9.77
C THR A 384 0.76 -26.48 -10.99
N GLY A 385 1.89 -25.85 -11.39
CA GLY A 385 2.58 -26.17 -12.64
C GLY A 385 1.78 -25.83 -13.91
N LEU A 386 0.63 -25.18 -13.80
CA LEU A 386 -0.25 -24.81 -14.91
C LEU A 386 0.26 -23.55 -15.64
N LEU A 387 1.55 -23.54 -15.97
CA LEU A 387 2.21 -22.44 -16.67
C LEU A 387 2.98 -22.98 -17.89
N SER A 388 2.95 -22.25 -18.99
CA SER A 388 3.74 -22.53 -20.19
C SER A 388 4.45 -21.27 -20.66
N LEU A 389 5.77 -21.33 -20.78
CA LEU A 389 6.67 -20.24 -21.16
C LEU A 389 7.36 -20.58 -22.48
N GLY A 390 7.11 -19.77 -23.51
CA GLY A 390 7.72 -19.90 -24.83
C GLY A 390 9.19 -19.49 -24.84
N THR A 391 9.92 -19.89 -25.89
CA THR A 391 11.32 -19.56 -26.07
C THR A 391 11.54 -18.03 -26.04
N GLY A 392 12.54 -17.57 -25.28
CA GLY A 392 12.96 -16.18 -25.21
C GLY A 392 11.95 -15.24 -24.58
N CYS A 393 10.90 -15.73 -23.91
CA CYS A 393 9.98 -14.87 -23.20
C CYS A 393 10.60 -14.30 -21.91
N ASN A 394 10.13 -13.15 -21.50
CA ASN A 394 10.61 -12.41 -20.33
C ASN A 394 9.45 -12.16 -19.37
N VAL A 395 9.64 -12.49 -18.10
CA VAL A 395 8.70 -12.21 -17.01
C VAL A 395 9.46 -11.39 -15.98
N GLU A 396 9.06 -10.13 -15.82
CA GLU A 396 9.68 -9.19 -14.91
C GLU A 396 9.35 -9.48 -13.43
N PRO A 397 9.98 -8.79 -12.46
CA PRO A 397 9.72 -9.02 -11.03
C PRO A 397 8.26 -8.74 -10.61
N GLU A 398 7.83 -9.44 -9.55
CA GLU A 398 6.52 -9.27 -8.91
C GLU A 398 5.31 -9.52 -9.83
N VAL A 399 5.48 -10.28 -10.93
CA VAL A 399 4.35 -10.73 -11.75
C VAL A 399 3.63 -11.88 -11.05
N ASP A 400 2.32 -11.77 -10.86
CA ASP A 400 1.50 -12.86 -10.32
C ASP A 400 1.22 -13.90 -11.42
N LEU A 401 1.83 -15.07 -11.27
CA LEU A 401 1.70 -16.25 -12.15
C LEU A 401 0.87 -17.36 -11.52
N SER A 402 0.24 -17.14 -10.37
CA SER A 402 -0.44 -18.21 -9.61
C SER A 402 -1.52 -18.92 -10.40
N GLY A 403 -2.20 -18.24 -11.33
CA GLY A 403 -3.23 -18.81 -12.21
C GLY A 403 -4.49 -19.24 -11.47
N TRP A 404 -4.75 -18.71 -10.27
CA TRP A 404 -5.99 -18.94 -9.53
C TRP A 404 -6.37 -17.75 -8.67
N TRP A 405 -7.63 -17.64 -8.30
CA TRP A 405 -8.15 -16.66 -7.34
C TRP A 405 -9.53 -17.07 -6.84
N ILE A 406 -10.03 -16.38 -5.82
CA ILE A 406 -11.33 -16.66 -5.20
C ILE A 406 -12.30 -15.54 -5.54
N ASP A 407 -13.47 -15.90 -6.06
CA ASP A 407 -14.62 -15.02 -6.27
C ASP A 407 -15.80 -15.54 -5.47
N GLY A 408 -16.14 -14.88 -4.38
CA GLY A 408 -17.16 -15.33 -3.44
C GLY A 408 -16.83 -16.70 -2.83
N ASP A 409 -17.60 -17.71 -3.17
CA ASP A 409 -17.41 -19.09 -2.75
C ASP A 409 -16.82 -20.00 -3.85
N ILE A 410 -16.35 -19.42 -4.95
CA ILE A 410 -15.78 -20.14 -6.10
C ILE A 410 -14.29 -19.85 -6.24
N VAL A 411 -13.49 -20.89 -6.39
CA VAL A 411 -12.07 -20.82 -6.75
C VAL A 411 -11.92 -21.07 -8.24
N HIS A 412 -11.38 -20.11 -8.95
CA HIS A 412 -11.05 -20.22 -10.37
C HIS A 412 -9.61 -20.65 -10.52
N ILE A 413 -9.35 -21.75 -11.22
CA ILE A 413 -8.01 -22.25 -11.53
C ILE A 413 -7.87 -22.36 -13.04
N GLY A 414 -6.79 -21.82 -13.63
CA GLY A 414 -6.58 -21.88 -15.08
C GLY A 414 -5.12 -21.94 -15.47
N ALA A 415 -4.85 -22.41 -16.67
CA ALA A 415 -3.51 -22.46 -17.22
C ALA A 415 -3.12 -21.12 -17.81
N ILE A 416 -1.91 -20.63 -17.51
CA ILE A 416 -1.30 -19.43 -18.09
C ILE A 416 -0.36 -19.85 -19.21
N ARG A 417 -0.42 -19.13 -20.34
CA ARG A 417 0.47 -19.38 -21.50
C ARG A 417 1.11 -18.06 -21.93
N ILE A 418 2.42 -18.04 -21.99
CA ILE A 418 3.21 -16.92 -22.47
C ILE A 418 3.97 -17.37 -23.72
N GLY A 419 3.69 -16.74 -24.85
CA GLY A 419 4.26 -17.11 -26.15
C GLY A 419 5.73 -16.74 -26.30
N PRO A 420 6.39 -17.27 -27.36
CA PRO A 420 7.81 -16.98 -27.62
C PRO A 420 8.07 -15.47 -27.77
N GLY A 421 9.17 -14.99 -27.18
CA GLY A 421 9.58 -13.58 -27.28
C GLY A 421 8.61 -12.58 -26.63
N ALA A 422 7.59 -13.03 -25.91
CA ALA A 422 6.67 -12.13 -25.23
C ALA A 422 7.29 -11.60 -23.92
N THR A 423 6.94 -10.37 -23.56
CA THR A 423 7.41 -9.70 -22.34
C THR A 423 6.23 -9.34 -21.44
N VAL A 424 6.31 -9.70 -20.15
CA VAL A 424 5.32 -9.34 -19.13
C VAL A 424 5.98 -8.40 -18.13
N GLY A 425 5.49 -7.17 -18.08
CA GLY A 425 6.01 -6.10 -17.23
C GLY A 425 5.75 -6.33 -15.74
N ALA A 426 6.59 -5.72 -14.91
CA ALA A 426 6.57 -5.85 -13.46
C ALA A 426 5.17 -5.58 -12.84
N ARG A 427 4.87 -6.27 -11.73
CA ARG A 427 3.59 -6.14 -11.00
C ARG A 427 2.33 -6.41 -11.83
N SER A 428 2.46 -7.12 -12.97
CA SER A 428 1.29 -7.55 -13.73
C SER A 428 0.67 -8.80 -13.13
N THR A 429 -0.66 -8.92 -13.21
CA THR A 429 -1.42 -10.07 -12.73
C THR A 429 -1.96 -10.86 -13.92
N LEU A 430 -1.55 -12.13 -14.06
CA LEU A 430 -2.05 -13.03 -15.11
C LEU A 430 -3.15 -13.92 -14.55
N MET A 431 -4.38 -13.70 -15.00
CA MET A 431 -5.54 -14.40 -14.50
C MET A 431 -5.66 -15.84 -15.06
N PRO A 432 -6.48 -16.70 -14.42
CA PRO A 432 -6.74 -18.05 -14.91
C PRO A 432 -7.13 -18.07 -16.38
N GLY A 433 -6.40 -18.80 -17.22
CA GLY A 433 -6.65 -18.89 -18.66
C GLY A 433 -5.96 -17.83 -19.51
N ALA A 434 -5.21 -16.90 -18.91
CA ALA A 434 -4.49 -15.86 -19.64
C ALA A 434 -3.53 -16.48 -20.68
N THR A 435 -3.58 -15.95 -21.90
CA THR A 435 -2.74 -16.39 -23.00
C THR A 435 -2.13 -15.17 -23.71
N ILE A 436 -0.82 -15.05 -23.66
CA ILE A 436 -0.06 -13.97 -24.27
C ILE A 436 0.60 -14.48 -25.54
N GLY A 437 0.29 -13.88 -26.70
CA GLY A 437 0.79 -14.28 -28.00
C GLY A 437 2.29 -14.00 -28.17
N ALA A 438 2.89 -14.63 -29.20
CA ALA A 438 4.30 -14.45 -29.49
C ALA A 438 4.66 -12.98 -29.73
N GLY A 439 5.77 -12.50 -29.15
CA GLY A 439 6.25 -11.12 -29.29
C GLY A 439 5.29 -10.06 -28.75
N ALA A 440 4.26 -10.42 -27.99
CA ALA A 440 3.38 -9.46 -27.34
C ALA A 440 4.04 -8.87 -26.09
N ARG A 441 3.66 -7.64 -25.75
CA ARG A 441 4.17 -6.92 -24.58
C ARG A 441 3.02 -6.50 -23.66
N VAL A 442 3.14 -6.85 -22.40
CA VAL A 442 2.24 -6.41 -21.32
C VAL A 442 2.97 -5.34 -20.51
N GLU A 443 2.38 -4.15 -20.43
CA GLU A 443 2.94 -3.03 -19.65
C GLU A 443 2.88 -3.35 -18.14
N PRO A 444 3.79 -2.78 -17.32
CA PRO A 444 3.78 -2.97 -15.87
C PRO A 444 2.46 -2.61 -15.20
N GLY A 445 2.07 -3.35 -14.16
CA GLY A 445 0.84 -3.13 -13.38
C GLY A 445 -0.44 -3.46 -14.12
N SER A 446 -0.39 -4.31 -15.14
CA SER A 446 -1.56 -4.70 -15.94
C SER A 446 -2.19 -6.01 -15.45
N ALA A 447 -3.51 -6.16 -15.65
CA ALA A 447 -4.21 -7.42 -15.36
C ALA A 447 -4.72 -8.08 -16.64
N VAL A 448 -4.17 -9.23 -17.00
CA VAL A 448 -4.54 -9.96 -18.22
C VAL A 448 -5.55 -11.04 -17.90
N LEU A 449 -6.78 -10.91 -18.44
CA LEU A 449 -7.89 -11.82 -18.20
C LEU A 449 -8.01 -12.94 -19.26
N GLY A 450 -7.62 -12.67 -20.50
CA GLY A 450 -7.92 -13.55 -21.61
C GLY A 450 -6.75 -13.64 -22.59
N LYS A 451 -7.07 -13.60 -23.89
CA LYS A 451 -6.08 -13.77 -24.97
C LYS A 451 -5.56 -12.43 -25.48
N VAL A 452 -4.26 -12.22 -25.38
CA VAL A 452 -3.50 -11.17 -26.06
C VAL A 452 -2.95 -11.73 -27.37
N LYS A 453 -3.22 -11.06 -28.50
CA LYS A 453 -2.73 -11.52 -29.82
C LYS A 453 -1.23 -11.27 -29.97
N SER A 454 -0.57 -12.03 -30.86
CA SER A 454 0.85 -11.87 -31.13
C SER A 454 1.21 -10.45 -31.58
N GLY A 455 2.35 -9.94 -31.10
CA GLY A 455 2.87 -8.61 -31.43
C GLY A 455 2.04 -7.41 -30.92
N GLN A 456 1.10 -7.64 -30.02
CA GLN A 456 0.30 -6.57 -29.41
C GLN A 456 0.99 -5.99 -28.19
N LEU A 457 0.86 -4.66 -28.01
CA LEU A 457 1.11 -3.96 -26.77
C LEU A 457 -0.23 -3.80 -26.03
N VAL A 458 -0.28 -4.29 -24.79
CA VAL A 458 -1.47 -4.19 -23.93
C VAL A 458 -1.11 -3.55 -22.58
N ALA A 459 -2.06 -2.80 -22.00
CA ALA A 459 -1.91 -2.16 -20.71
C ALA A 459 -3.25 -1.98 -20.01
N GLY A 460 -3.24 -1.91 -18.68
CA GLY A 460 -4.40 -1.60 -17.86
C GLY A 460 -4.96 -2.78 -17.08
N SER A 461 -5.98 -2.51 -16.29
CA SER A 461 -6.78 -3.50 -15.58
C SER A 461 -8.27 -3.23 -15.91
N PRO A 462 -8.90 -4.07 -16.74
CA PRO A 462 -8.32 -5.16 -17.56
C PRO A 462 -7.33 -4.66 -18.62
N ALA A 463 -6.40 -5.53 -19.04
CA ALA A 463 -5.40 -5.17 -20.05
C ALA A 463 -6.03 -5.03 -21.43
N GLU A 464 -5.99 -3.81 -21.97
CA GLU A 464 -6.52 -3.46 -23.28
C GLU A 464 -5.40 -3.20 -24.30
N ARG A 465 -5.74 -3.36 -25.58
CA ARG A 465 -4.80 -3.08 -26.67
C ARG A 465 -4.47 -1.59 -26.74
N ARG A 466 -3.16 -1.26 -26.70
CA ARG A 466 -2.64 0.12 -26.87
C ARG A 466 -1.89 0.33 -28.18
N GLY A 467 -1.55 -0.77 -28.86
CA GLY A 467 -0.82 -0.69 -30.12
C GLY A 467 -0.14 -1.99 -30.53
N LYS A 468 0.93 -1.84 -31.31
CA LYS A 468 1.84 -2.93 -31.64
C LYS A 468 3.05 -2.89 -30.69
N ALA A 469 3.51 -4.05 -30.25
CA ALA A 469 4.78 -4.15 -29.53
C ALA A 469 5.91 -3.71 -30.43
N LYS A 470 6.71 -2.75 -29.98
CA LYS A 470 7.90 -2.29 -30.70
C LYS A 470 9.12 -2.94 -30.06
N HIS A 471 9.93 -3.61 -30.86
CA HIS A 471 11.25 -4.09 -30.47
C HIS A 471 12.27 -3.03 -30.91
N SER A 472 12.65 -2.16 -29.98
CA SER A 472 13.65 -1.11 -30.20
C SER A 472 14.97 -1.41 -29.47
N TRP A 473 15.09 -2.61 -28.94
CA TRP A 473 16.25 -3.06 -28.19
C TRP A 473 17.28 -3.71 -29.11
N PRO A 474 18.56 -3.76 -28.72
CA PRO A 474 19.61 -4.37 -29.53
C PRO A 474 19.32 -5.85 -29.81
N ASP A 475 19.72 -6.34 -31.01
CA ASP A 475 19.63 -7.76 -31.32
C ASP A 475 20.53 -8.57 -30.38
N THR A 476 20.00 -9.70 -29.88
CA THR A 476 20.74 -10.55 -28.95
C THR A 476 21.57 -11.56 -29.73
N PRO A 477 22.89 -11.48 -29.75
CA PRO A 477 23.70 -12.53 -30.34
C PRO A 477 23.55 -13.82 -29.54
N PRO A 478 23.63 -15.00 -30.19
CA PRO A 478 23.50 -16.27 -29.50
C PRO A 478 24.54 -16.43 -28.40
N GLU A 479 24.09 -16.85 -27.19
CA GLU A 479 24.99 -17.11 -26.06
C GLU A 479 25.85 -18.35 -26.34
N HIS A 480 27.13 -18.25 -26.05
CA HIS A 480 27.99 -19.42 -26.06
C HIS A 480 27.66 -20.32 -24.87
N PRO A 481 27.39 -21.66 -25.06
CA PRO A 481 26.94 -22.52 -23.95
C PRO A 481 27.87 -22.55 -22.73
N LEU A 482 29.17 -22.43 -22.96
CA LEU A 482 30.17 -22.43 -21.90
C LEU A 482 30.07 -21.14 -21.04
N ILE A 483 29.89 -19.99 -21.66
CA ILE A 483 29.73 -18.70 -20.96
C ILE A 483 28.47 -18.74 -20.10
N GLY A 484 27.38 -19.31 -20.62
CA GLY A 484 26.13 -19.46 -19.86
C GLY A 484 26.30 -20.34 -18.60
N ARG A 485 27.09 -21.42 -18.68
CA ARG A 485 27.40 -22.29 -17.52
C ARG A 485 28.28 -21.60 -16.48
N LEU A 486 29.29 -20.83 -16.92
CA LEU A 486 30.17 -20.07 -16.02
C LEU A 486 29.37 -19.00 -15.24
N TRP A 487 28.45 -18.30 -15.91
CA TRP A 487 27.58 -17.33 -15.24
C TRP A 487 26.60 -17.99 -14.28
N PHE A 488 26.07 -19.16 -14.60
CA PHE A 488 25.23 -19.93 -13.68
C PHE A 488 25.99 -20.27 -12.38
N ALA A 489 27.23 -20.74 -12.50
CA ALA A 489 28.09 -21.02 -11.35
C ALA A 489 28.41 -19.73 -10.56
N GLY A 490 28.69 -18.62 -11.26
CA GLY A 490 28.93 -17.32 -10.64
C GLY A 490 27.71 -16.81 -9.84
N PHE A 491 26.51 -16.89 -10.42
CA PHE A 491 25.27 -16.53 -9.69
C PHE A 491 25.05 -17.43 -8.47
N ALA A 492 25.30 -18.75 -8.59
CA ALA A 492 25.16 -19.70 -7.48
C ALA A 492 26.14 -19.37 -6.34
N ALA A 493 27.42 -19.14 -6.65
CA ALA A 493 28.42 -18.76 -5.67
C ALA A 493 28.08 -17.43 -4.99
N ALA A 494 27.67 -16.43 -5.76
CA ALA A 494 27.27 -15.14 -5.21
C ALA A 494 26.03 -15.24 -4.31
N SER A 495 25.05 -16.03 -4.68
CA SER A 495 23.86 -16.28 -3.85
C SER A 495 24.24 -16.96 -2.54
N ALA A 496 25.21 -17.91 -2.57
CA ALA A 496 25.70 -18.53 -1.35
C ALA A 496 26.38 -17.50 -0.44
N VAL A 497 27.19 -16.59 -0.99
CA VAL A 497 27.82 -15.50 -0.21
C VAL A 497 26.78 -14.55 0.37
N LEU A 498 25.78 -14.12 -0.40
CA LEU A 498 24.71 -13.24 0.08
C LEU A 498 23.86 -13.93 1.15
N ALA A 499 23.63 -15.23 1.02
CA ALA A 499 22.90 -16.02 2.01
C ALA A 499 23.64 -16.12 3.36
N LEU A 500 24.95 -15.81 3.42
CA LEU A 500 25.71 -15.76 4.66
C LEU A 500 25.40 -14.52 5.51
N ILE A 501 24.86 -13.44 4.94
CA ILE A 501 24.63 -12.18 5.66
C ILE A 501 23.84 -12.40 6.96
N PRO A 502 22.63 -13.01 6.97
CA PRO A 502 21.89 -13.22 8.21
C PRO A 502 22.59 -14.17 9.18
N TYR A 503 23.37 -15.15 8.68
CA TYR A 503 24.13 -16.06 9.53
C TYR A 503 25.33 -15.38 10.21
N LEU A 504 26.06 -14.53 9.49
CA LEU A 504 27.16 -13.74 10.05
C LEU A 504 26.65 -12.76 11.12
N SER A 505 25.50 -12.13 10.88
CA SER A 505 24.86 -11.24 11.85
C SER A 505 24.36 -12.01 13.07
N ALA A 506 23.80 -13.20 12.88
CA ALA A 506 23.39 -14.08 13.97
C ALA A 506 24.61 -14.59 14.77
N ALA A 507 25.71 -14.91 14.10
CA ALA A 507 26.95 -15.32 14.77
C ALA A 507 27.54 -14.19 15.62
N ALA A 508 27.52 -12.94 15.12
CA ALA A 508 27.96 -11.78 15.90
C ALA A 508 27.11 -11.59 17.19
N ALA A 509 25.78 -11.73 17.07
CA ALA A 509 24.89 -11.71 18.24
C ALA A 509 25.15 -12.88 19.20
N ALA A 510 25.35 -14.08 18.64
CA ALA A 510 25.67 -15.27 19.45
C ALA A 510 26.97 -15.13 20.23
N LEU A 511 27.99 -14.45 19.66
CA LEU A 511 29.24 -14.14 20.38
C LEU A 511 29.01 -13.23 21.58
N VAL A 512 28.08 -12.26 21.47
CA VAL A 512 27.66 -11.43 22.61
C VAL A 512 27.03 -12.31 23.71
N VAL A 513 26.01 -13.10 23.32
CA VAL A 513 25.35 -14.02 24.26
C VAL A 513 26.37 -14.94 24.92
N PHE A 514 27.29 -15.53 24.14
CA PHE A 514 28.33 -16.40 24.63
C PHE A 514 29.23 -15.73 25.68
N GLY A 515 29.62 -14.47 25.45
CA GLY A 515 30.39 -13.69 26.44
C GLY A 515 29.72 -13.57 27.82
N PHE A 516 28.38 -13.52 27.86
CA PHE A 516 27.59 -13.44 29.09
C PHE A 516 27.34 -14.79 29.73
N ILE A 517 27.11 -15.86 28.96
CA ILE A 517 26.72 -17.17 29.49
C ILE A 517 27.91 -18.10 29.79
N ARG A 518 29.11 -17.82 29.26
CA ARG A 518 30.29 -18.64 29.48
C ARG A 518 30.57 -18.80 30.98
N GLY A 519 31.03 -20.00 31.36
CA GLY A 519 31.29 -20.33 32.78
C GLY A 519 30.10 -20.84 33.58
N ASN A 520 28.89 -20.87 32.93
CA ASN A 520 27.75 -21.56 33.54
C ASN A 520 27.71 -23.04 33.11
N PRO A 521 27.24 -23.95 33.99
CA PRO A 521 27.25 -25.40 33.69
C PRO A 521 26.18 -25.81 32.64
N SER A 522 25.11 -25.04 32.48
CA SER A 522 24.02 -25.31 31.54
C SER A 522 23.32 -24.02 31.09
N LEU A 523 22.58 -24.05 30.01
CA LEU A 523 21.76 -22.94 29.53
C LEU A 523 20.68 -22.53 30.55
N GLY A 524 20.12 -23.48 31.30
CA GLY A 524 19.14 -23.19 32.34
C GLY A 524 19.74 -22.39 33.50
N ALA A 525 20.98 -22.73 33.94
CA ALA A 525 21.73 -21.99 34.97
C ALA A 525 22.13 -20.58 34.47
N ALA A 526 22.36 -20.43 33.17
CA ALA A 526 22.73 -19.16 32.53
C ALA A 526 21.52 -18.26 32.19
N LEU A 527 20.30 -18.64 32.52
CA LEU A 527 19.07 -17.90 32.10
C LEU A 527 19.10 -16.40 32.46
N PRO A 528 19.51 -15.96 33.70
CA PRO A 528 19.57 -14.54 34.01
C PRO A 528 20.56 -13.78 33.12
N GLN A 529 21.74 -14.34 32.88
CA GLN A 529 22.79 -13.76 32.04
C GLN A 529 22.35 -13.73 30.57
N LEU A 530 21.67 -14.78 30.12
CA LEU A 530 21.08 -14.83 28.80
C LEU A 530 20.07 -13.68 28.60
N LEU A 531 19.10 -13.53 29.53
CA LEU A 531 18.10 -12.47 29.45
C LEU A 531 18.75 -11.07 29.47
N LEU A 532 19.76 -10.87 30.30
CA LEU A 532 20.50 -9.60 30.35
C LEU A 532 21.25 -9.30 29.02
N SER A 533 21.71 -10.33 28.31
CA SER A 533 22.44 -10.17 27.07
C SER A 533 21.55 -9.83 25.86
N LEU A 534 20.22 -10.17 25.90
CA LEU A 534 19.34 -10.07 24.75
C LEU A 534 19.26 -8.67 24.13
N PRO A 535 19.13 -7.56 24.87
CA PRO A 535 19.08 -6.24 24.27
C PRO A 535 20.35 -5.90 23.48
N LEU A 536 21.54 -6.21 24.05
CA LEU A 536 22.81 -5.96 23.37
C LEU A 536 22.97 -6.89 22.15
N ALA A 537 22.63 -8.16 22.28
CA ALA A 537 22.68 -9.13 21.19
C ALA A 537 21.74 -8.71 20.04
N ALA A 538 20.55 -8.21 20.35
CA ALA A 538 19.60 -7.70 19.37
C ALA A 538 20.15 -6.48 18.62
N LEU A 539 20.77 -5.55 19.31
CA LEU A 539 21.41 -4.39 18.67
C LEU A 539 22.59 -4.81 17.79
N VAL A 540 23.46 -5.72 18.29
CA VAL A 540 24.58 -6.23 17.50
C VAL A 540 24.08 -6.96 16.25
N TRP A 541 23.06 -7.80 16.38
CA TRP A 541 22.43 -8.46 15.23
C TRP A 541 21.91 -7.45 14.20
N PHE A 542 21.18 -6.43 14.65
CA PHE A 542 20.61 -5.41 13.80
C PHE A 542 21.69 -4.59 13.08
N PHE A 543 22.65 -4.05 13.80
CA PHE A 543 23.73 -3.23 13.20
C PHE A 543 24.68 -4.05 12.34
N SER A 544 24.93 -5.32 12.66
CA SER A 544 25.71 -6.22 11.78
C SER A 544 25.00 -6.44 10.44
N ASN A 545 23.69 -6.69 10.44
CA ASN A 545 22.90 -6.75 9.21
C ASN A 545 22.98 -5.44 8.43
N LEU A 546 22.83 -4.28 9.10
CA LEU A 546 22.91 -2.97 8.46
C LEU A 546 24.25 -2.78 7.76
N VAL A 547 25.36 -3.06 8.45
CA VAL A 547 26.72 -2.89 7.89
C VAL A 547 26.95 -3.85 6.72
N LEU A 548 26.61 -5.13 6.88
CA LEU A 548 26.83 -6.14 5.84
C LEU A 548 25.99 -5.83 4.59
N ILE A 549 24.74 -5.44 4.73
CA ILE A 549 23.86 -5.05 3.62
C ILE A 549 24.38 -3.78 2.93
N LEU A 550 24.81 -2.79 3.71
CA LEU A 550 25.41 -1.57 3.18
C LEU A 550 26.65 -1.87 2.35
N LEU A 551 27.59 -2.64 2.88
CA LEU A 551 28.82 -3.02 2.21
C LEU A 551 28.52 -3.82 0.92
N ALA A 552 27.60 -4.80 1.00
CA ALA A 552 27.19 -5.59 -0.17
C ALA A 552 26.61 -4.67 -1.27
N THR A 553 25.68 -3.79 -0.92
CA THR A 553 25.04 -2.87 -1.89
C THR A 553 26.04 -1.91 -2.53
N ARG A 554 26.98 -1.38 -1.72
CA ARG A 554 28.04 -0.49 -2.23
C ARG A 554 28.99 -1.20 -3.17
N LEU A 555 29.41 -2.42 -2.85
CA LEU A 555 30.24 -3.25 -3.72
C LEU A 555 29.51 -3.59 -5.04
N LEU A 556 28.23 -3.97 -4.95
CA LEU A 556 27.39 -4.26 -6.12
C LEU A 556 27.16 -3.03 -7.02
N SER A 557 27.29 -1.82 -6.50
CA SER A 557 27.10 -0.60 -7.27
C SER A 557 28.33 -0.17 -8.08
N VAL A 558 29.49 -0.81 -7.88
CA VAL A 558 30.75 -0.46 -8.57
C VAL A 558 30.66 -0.80 -10.06
N GLY A 559 30.88 0.21 -10.91
CA GLY A 559 30.79 0.06 -12.36
C GLY A 559 29.37 -0.01 -12.93
N LEU A 560 28.32 0.05 -12.09
CA LEU A 560 26.94 0.11 -12.56
C LEU A 560 26.70 1.45 -13.28
N ALA A 561 26.26 1.40 -14.55
CA ALA A 561 25.98 2.56 -15.38
C ALA A 561 24.68 2.35 -16.16
N GLU A 562 24.09 3.44 -16.66
CA GLU A 562 22.93 3.39 -17.55
C GLU A 562 23.28 2.65 -18.85
N GLY A 563 22.37 1.83 -19.35
CA GLY A 563 22.54 1.13 -20.61
C GLY A 563 21.73 -0.15 -20.74
N TYR A 564 22.02 -0.85 -21.86
CA TYR A 564 21.48 -2.19 -22.16
C TYR A 564 22.59 -3.21 -21.92
N TYR A 565 22.28 -4.19 -21.07
CA TYR A 565 23.22 -5.24 -20.66
C TYR A 565 22.57 -6.61 -20.85
N ARG A 566 23.35 -7.63 -21.13
CA ARG A 566 22.84 -8.99 -21.11
C ARG A 566 22.43 -9.37 -19.69
N VAL A 567 21.31 -10.08 -19.53
CA VAL A 567 20.87 -10.57 -18.21
C VAL A 567 21.98 -11.42 -17.59
N ARG A 568 22.61 -12.30 -18.37
CA ARG A 568 23.74 -13.13 -17.93
C ARG A 568 25.06 -12.40 -18.16
N SER A 569 25.29 -11.36 -17.36
CA SER A 569 26.51 -10.55 -17.36
C SER A 569 26.82 -10.07 -15.95
N ARG A 570 27.98 -9.45 -15.77
CA ARG A 570 28.36 -8.82 -14.49
C ARG A 570 27.31 -7.81 -14.03
N ILE A 571 26.84 -6.94 -14.91
CA ILE A 571 25.85 -5.91 -14.57
C ILE A 571 24.50 -6.54 -14.25
N GLY A 572 24.05 -7.51 -15.05
CA GLY A 572 22.81 -8.26 -14.78
C GLY A 572 22.85 -8.92 -13.41
N TRP A 573 23.99 -9.54 -13.06
CA TRP A 573 24.17 -10.12 -11.74
C TRP A 573 24.17 -9.07 -10.63
N GLN A 574 24.86 -7.93 -10.81
CA GLN A 574 24.91 -6.86 -9.81
C GLN A 574 23.52 -6.30 -9.52
N VAL A 575 22.68 -6.09 -10.54
CA VAL A 575 21.32 -5.59 -10.41
C VAL A 575 20.45 -6.59 -9.66
N TRP A 576 20.48 -7.88 -10.05
CA TRP A 576 19.76 -8.95 -9.38
C TRP A 576 20.18 -9.09 -7.91
N ALA A 577 21.47 -9.11 -7.64
CA ALA A 577 21.99 -9.23 -6.28
C ALA A 577 21.60 -8.02 -5.40
N THR A 578 21.63 -6.81 -5.98
CA THR A 578 21.18 -5.58 -5.28
C THR A 578 19.72 -5.69 -4.87
N GLU A 579 18.85 -6.14 -5.76
CA GLU A 579 17.42 -6.35 -5.46
C GLU A 579 17.26 -7.35 -4.30
N ARG A 580 17.92 -8.52 -4.36
CA ARG A 580 17.85 -9.53 -3.28
C ARG A 580 18.38 -9.05 -1.94
N VAL A 581 19.47 -8.28 -1.94
CA VAL A 581 20.03 -7.69 -0.71
C VAL A 581 19.09 -6.64 -0.13
N LEU A 582 18.42 -5.85 -0.97
CA LEU A 582 17.46 -4.85 -0.51
C LEU A 582 16.13 -5.46 -0.06
N ASP A 583 15.71 -6.59 -0.63
CA ASP A 583 14.58 -7.37 -0.08
C ASP A 583 14.90 -7.86 1.34
N LEU A 584 16.11 -8.42 1.53
CA LEU A 584 16.58 -8.83 2.84
C LEU A 584 16.64 -7.63 3.81
N ALA A 585 17.04 -6.45 3.33
CA ALA A 585 17.04 -5.23 4.14
C ALA A 585 15.64 -4.84 4.62
N ARG A 586 14.62 -4.94 3.76
CA ARG A 586 13.23 -4.64 4.16
C ARG A 586 12.72 -5.60 5.25
N ASP A 587 13.09 -6.88 5.18
CA ASP A 587 12.71 -7.86 6.20
C ASP A 587 13.47 -7.68 7.52
N LEU A 588 14.79 -7.45 7.48
CA LEU A 588 15.63 -7.45 8.69
C LEU A 588 15.81 -6.06 9.31
N LEU A 589 15.68 -4.99 8.54
CA LEU A 589 15.94 -3.61 8.95
C LEU A 589 14.67 -2.74 8.90
N PHE A 590 13.49 -3.33 9.01
CA PHE A 590 12.21 -2.61 8.95
C PHE A 590 12.14 -1.39 9.88
N PRO A 591 12.72 -1.38 11.10
CA PRO A 591 12.75 -0.19 11.96
C PRO A 591 13.34 1.07 11.32
N ILE A 592 14.19 0.93 10.28
CA ILE A 592 14.78 2.08 9.58
C ILE A 592 13.80 2.64 8.53
N TYR A 593 12.94 1.79 7.96
CA TYR A 593 11.98 2.19 6.93
C TYR A 593 10.82 2.97 7.53
N ALA A 594 10.18 3.86 6.76
CA ALA A 594 9.15 4.79 7.24
C ALA A 594 9.60 5.62 8.46
N SER A 595 10.87 6.08 8.49
CA SER A 595 11.49 6.77 9.62
C SER A 595 12.34 7.96 9.18
N LEU A 596 12.80 8.75 10.14
CA LEU A 596 13.82 9.79 9.90
C LEU A 596 15.14 9.20 9.36
N PHE A 597 15.40 7.94 9.61
CA PHE A 597 16.61 7.25 9.17
C PHE A 597 16.51 6.78 7.71
N THR A 598 15.32 6.58 7.14
CA THR A 598 15.17 6.11 5.75
C THR A 598 15.93 6.96 4.73
N PRO A 599 15.79 8.30 4.70
CA PRO A 599 16.55 9.11 3.74
C PRO A 599 18.07 9.03 3.91
N VAL A 600 18.53 8.88 5.16
CA VAL A 600 19.96 8.70 5.49
C VAL A 600 20.43 7.34 4.98
N TRP A 601 19.66 6.28 5.25
CA TRP A 601 19.92 4.93 4.77
C TRP A 601 20.03 4.86 3.26
N LEU A 602 19.06 5.43 2.54
CA LEU A 602 19.07 5.46 1.08
C LEU A 602 20.29 6.22 0.51
N ARG A 603 20.74 7.31 1.17
CA ARG A 603 22.00 8.01 0.79
C ARG A 603 23.21 7.11 1.02
N LEU A 604 23.27 6.43 2.16
CA LEU A 604 24.34 5.48 2.45
C LEU A 604 24.38 4.35 1.41
N LEU A 605 23.27 3.85 0.96
CA LEU A 605 23.17 2.86 -0.12
C LEU A 605 23.61 3.39 -1.50
N GLY A 606 23.66 4.71 -1.71
CA GLY A 606 24.14 5.34 -2.93
C GLY A 606 23.12 6.12 -3.74
N ALA A 607 21.89 6.27 -3.25
CA ALA A 607 20.87 7.11 -3.86
C ALA A 607 21.13 8.60 -3.59
N ARG A 608 20.71 9.47 -4.50
CA ARG A 608 20.77 10.92 -4.33
C ARG A 608 19.46 11.41 -3.73
N ILE A 609 19.43 11.64 -2.41
CA ILE A 609 18.21 12.00 -1.67
C ILE A 609 18.33 13.44 -1.15
N GLY A 610 17.37 14.30 -1.49
CA GLY A 610 17.28 15.68 -1.04
C GLY A 610 16.98 15.85 0.46
N LYS A 611 16.89 17.09 0.92
CA LYS A 611 16.48 17.43 2.30
C LYS A 611 14.99 17.18 2.49
N ASN A 612 14.57 16.91 3.73
CA ASN A 612 13.16 16.75 4.12
C ASN A 612 12.36 15.76 3.24
N VAL A 613 13.03 14.71 2.71
CA VAL A 613 12.37 13.60 2.02
C VAL A 613 11.80 12.66 3.05
N GLU A 614 10.55 12.23 2.86
CA GLU A 614 9.96 11.11 3.59
C GLU A 614 9.89 9.91 2.65
N ALA A 615 10.28 8.77 3.13
CA ALA A 615 10.24 7.54 2.36
C ALA A 615 9.90 6.36 3.26
N SER A 616 8.99 5.52 2.81
CA SER A 616 8.62 4.30 3.48
C SER A 616 9.38 3.10 2.88
N THR A 617 8.73 1.98 2.60
CA THR A 617 9.33 0.81 1.97
C THR A 617 9.47 1.03 0.46
N VAL A 618 10.66 1.39 0.00
CA VAL A 618 10.93 1.71 -1.41
C VAL A 618 11.77 0.62 -2.06
N LEU A 619 11.29 0.09 -3.17
CA LEU A 619 12.01 -0.79 -4.08
C LEU A 619 12.80 0.08 -5.07
N LEU A 620 14.13 -0.01 -5.08
CA LEU A 620 14.93 0.86 -5.94
C LEU A 620 16.30 0.26 -6.28
N ILE A 621 16.88 0.73 -7.37
CA ILE A 621 18.31 0.59 -7.63
C ILE A 621 18.98 1.89 -7.12
N PRO A 622 19.71 1.87 -5.97
CA PRO A 622 20.14 3.10 -5.31
C PRO A 622 20.92 4.04 -6.21
N LYS A 623 21.91 3.54 -6.96
CA LYS A 623 22.75 4.34 -7.84
C LYS A 623 21.97 5.02 -8.99
N MET A 624 20.84 4.46 -9.39
CA MET A 624 19.97 4.97 -10.46
C MET A 624 18.86 5.90 -9.94
N THR A 625 18.78 6.13 -8.63
CA THR A 625 17.67 6.85 -8.01
C THR A 625 18.08 8.23 -7.54
N THR A 626 17.31 9.25 -7.96
CA THR A 626 17.44 10.63 -7.47
C THR A 626 16.08 11.10 -6.95
N VAL A 627 16.03 11.57 -5.71
CA VAL A 627 14.81 12.08 -5.06
C VAL A 627 15.04 13.53 -4.63
N GLY A 628 14.21 14.43 -5.12
CA GLY A 628 14.28 15.86 -4.82
C GLY A 628 13.80 16.20 -3.42
N GLU A 629 14.15 17.41 -2.97
CA GLU A 629 13.80 17.93 -1.67
C GLU A 629 12.28 17.91 -1.42
N GLY A 630 11.87 17.53 -0.20
CA GLY A 630 10.48 17.53 0.22
C GLY A 630 9.58 16.48 -0.47
N ALA A 631 10.14 15.60 -1.29
CA ALA A 631 9.35 14.53 -1.90
C ALA A 631 8.89 13.50 -0.86
N PHE A 632 7.79 12.81 -1.17
CA PHE A 632 7.22 11.75 -0.36
C PHE A 632 7.08 10.46 -1.18
N LEU A 633 7.67 9.38 -0.72
CA LEU A 633 7.58 8.05 -1.30
C LEU A 633 6.81 7.16 -0.31
N ALA A 634 5.59 6.80 -0.67
CA ALA A 634 4.73 5.96 0.17
C ALA A 634 5.18 4.49 0.17
N ASP A 635 4.42 3.64 0.85
CA ASP A 635 4.75 2.23 0.98
C ASP A 635 4.80 1.52 -0.36
N ASP A 636 5.72 0.55 -0.45
CA ASP A 636 5.88 -0.36 -1.57
C ASP A 636 6.03 0.35 -2.93
N THR A 637 6.58 1.57 -2.95
CA THR A 637 6.85 2.28 -4.20
C THR A 637 8.05 1.69 -4.93
N MET A 638 7.96 1.60 -6.27
CA MET A 638 9.02 1.08 -7.13
C MET A 638 9.65 2.21 -7.96
N VAL A 639 10.97 2.43 -7.77
CA VAL A 639 11.71 3.52 -8.42
C VAL A 639 12.93 2.98 -9.15
N ALA A 640 13.09 3.36 -10.43
CA ALA A 640 14.21 2.95 -11.29
C ALA A 640 14.36 1.41 -11.38
N SER A 641 13.25 0.67 -11.43
CA SER A 641 13.28 -0.76 -11.71
C SER A 641 13.92 -1.03 -13.08
N TYR A 642 14.58 -2.16 -13.21
CA TYR A 642 15.08 -2.58 -14.51
C TYR A 642 13.94 -3.11 -15.40
N GLU A 643 14.17 -3.10 -16.70
CA GLU A 643 13.27 -3.66 -17.70
C GLU A 643 13.97 -4.82 -18.42
N LEU A 644 13.19 -5.81 -18.87
CA LEU A 644 13.67 -7.00 -19.58
C LEU A 644 13.05 -7.10 -20.97
N ASP A 645 13.85 -7.39 -21.98
CA ASP A 645 13.37 -7.76 -23.32
C ASP A 645 14.45 -8.51 -24.09
N GLY A 646 14.09 -9.57 -24.81
CA GLY A 646 14.98 -10.31 -25.72
C GLY A 646 16.28 -10.84 -25.09
N GLY A 647 16.31 -11.09 -23.76
CA GLY A 647 17.54 -11.48 -23.04
C GLY A 647 18.44 -10.29 -22.63
N TRP A 648 17.99 -9.07 -22.89
CA TRP A 648 18.61 -7.84 -22.41
C TRP A 648 17.95 -7.36 -21.13
N LEU A 649 18.74 -6.67 -20.33
CA LEU A 649 18.35 -5.92 -19.15
C LEU A 649 18.69 -4.45 -19.40
N ARG A 650 17.69 -3.58 -19.27
CA ARG A 650 17.87 -2.13 -19.37
C ARG A 650 17.84 -1.51 -17.98
N ILE A 651 18.82 -0.70 -17.67
CA ILE A 651 18.83 0.17 -16.48
C ILE A 651 19.00 1.61 -16.91
N ALA A 652 18.26 2.51 -16.29
CA ALA A 652 18.36 3.94 -16.52
C ALA A 652 17.95 4.71 -15.26
N PRO A 653 18.48 5.94 -15.05
CA PRO A 653 18.17 6.73 -13.89
C PRO A 653 16.70 7.15 -13.87
N ALA A 654 16.09 7.14 -12.70
CA ALA A 654 14.77 7.72 -12.42
C ALA A 654 14.91 8.88 -11.45
N LYS A 655 14.15 9.94 -11.69
CA LYS A 655 14.18 11.15 -10.86
C LYS A 655 12.79 11.48 -10.36
N ILE A 656 12.67 11.58 -9.04
CA ILE A 656 11.47 12.11 -8.36
C ILE A 656 11.73 13.58 -8.06
N GLY A 657 10.88 14.48 -8.55
CA GLY A 657 11.05 15.91 -8.43
C GLY A 657 10.82 16.44 -7.03
N LYS A 658 11.14 17.73 -6.84
CA LYS A 658 10.94 18.43 -5.58
C LYS A 658 9.45 18.48 -5.19
N ARG A 659 9.11 18.23 -3.91
CA ARG A 659 7.74 18.22 -3.35
C ARG A 659 6.76 17.34 -4.16
N SER A 660 7.26 16.26 -4.77
CA SER A 660 6.43 15.30 -5.50
C SER A 660 6.02 14.14 -4.59
N PHE A 661 4.87 13.57 -4.86
CA PHE A 661 4.30 12.46 -4.12
C PHE A 661 4.20 11.22 -5.01
N LEU A 662 4.72 10.10 -4.54
CA LEU A 662 4.54 8.79 -5.15
C LEU A 662 3.72 7.94 -4.18
N GLY A 663 2.48 7.59 -4.56
CA GLY A 663 1.53 6.86 -3.73
C GLY A 663 1.88 5.37 -3.55
N ASN A 664 1.19 4.70 -2.64
CA ASN A 664 1.41 3.28 -2.33
C ASN A 664 1.39 2.43 -3.60
N SER A 665 2.39 1.54 -3.72
CA SER A 665 2.61 0.71 -4.90
C SER A 665 2.72 1.48 -6.23
N GLY A 666 3.02 2.78 -6.17
CA GLY A 666 3.27 3.62 -7.34
C GLY A 666 4.59 3.27 -8.02
N MET A 667 4.65 3.38 -9.35
CA MET A 667 5.79 2.91 -10.15
C MET A 667 6.40 4.01 -10.99
N THR A 668 7.73 4.12 -10.93
CA THR A 668 8.54 4.96 -11.81
C THR A 668 9.59 4.09 -12.49
N ALA A 669 9.34 3.70 -13.73
CA ALA A 669 10.22 2.81 -14.50
C ALA A 669 11.58 3.47 -14.86
N ALA A 670 12.51 2.66 -15.35
CA ALA A 670 13.82 3.10 -15.82
C ALA A 670 13.72 4.24 -16.84
N GLY A 671 14.50 5.31 -16.63
CA GLY A 671 14.52 6.48 -17.51
C GLY A 671 13.32 7.42 -17.41
N ARG A 672 12.39 7.19 -16.48
CA ARG A 672 11.21 8.05 -16.26
C ARG A 672 11.44 9.04 -15.12
N ASN A 673 10.80 10.19 -15.22
CA ASN A 673 10.92 11.25 -14.23
C ASN A 673 9.54 11.72 -13.78
N VAL A 674 9.36 11.85 -12.46
CA VAL A 674 8.24 12.56 -11.87
C VAL A 674 8.66 14.02 -11.70
N PRO A 675 8.01 14.99 -12.35
CA PRO A 675 8.38 16.41 -12.25
C PRO A 675 8.07 16.97 -10.85
N LYS A 676 8.59 18.19 -10.58
CA LYS A 676 8.31 18.89 -9.31
C LYS A 676 6.82 19.13 -9.09
N ASN A 677 6.37 19.10 -7.83
CA ASN A 677 5.00 19.34 -7.39
C ASN A 677 3.97 18.41 -8.07
N SER A 678 4.37 17.23 -8.44
CA SER A 678 3.54 16.24 -9.13
C SER A 678 3.14 15.10 -8.21
N LEU A 679 2.04 14.43 -8.54
CA LEU A 679 1.55 13.27 -7.81
C LEU A 679 1.37 12.08 -8.76
N VAL A 680 1.88 10.92 -8.36
CA VAL A 680 1.50 9.63 -8.92
C VAL A 680 0.68 8.91 -7.86
N ALA A 681 -0.56 8.57 -8.18
CA ALA A 681 -1.51 8.00 -7.22
C ALA A 681 -1.18 6.54 -6.86
N VAL A 682 -1.98 5.96 -5.97
CA VAL A 682 -1.90 4.56 -5.55
C VAL A 682 -2.03 3.63 -6.77
N LEU A 683 -1.25 2.54 -6.83
CA LEU A 683 -1.22 1.55 -7.93
C LEU A 683 -0.98 2.18 -9.32
N SER A 684 -0.37 3.33 -9.41
CA SER A 684 -0.28 4.09 -10.66
C SER A 684 1.13 4.12 -11.22
N ALA A 685 1.25 4.20 -12.55
CA ALA A 685 2.51 4.32 -13.24
C ALA A 685 2.83 5.79 -13.58
N THR A 686 4.12 6.13 -13.60
CA THR A 686 4.58 7.43 -14.08
C THR A 686 4.50 7.49 -15.62
N PRO A 687 3.89 8.53 -16.21
CA PRO A 687 3.85 8.66 -17.67
C PRO A 687 5.24 8.90 -18.27
N ALA A 688 5.41 8.58 -19.54
CA ALA A 688 6.68 8.79 -20.25
C ALA A 688 7.09 10.27 -20.30
N LYS A 689 6.11 11.17 -20.41
CA LYS A 689 6.30 12.63 -20.39
C LYS A 689 5.29 13.24 -19.43
N ALA A 690 5.74 14.01 -18.47
CA ALA A 690 4.90 14.72 -17.51
C ALA A 690 5.35 16.17 -17.36
N LYS A 691 4.40 17.09 -17.13
CA LYS A 691 4.67 18.49 -16.80
C LYS A 691 4.68 18.68 -15.28
N ALA A 692 5.40 19.69 -14.80
CA ALA A 692 5.38 20.07 -13.38
C ALA A 692 3.96 20.42 -12.92
N GLY A 693 3.64 20.10 -11.65
CA GLY A 693 2.33 20.36 -11.06
C GLY A 693 1.20 19.46 -11.55
N THR A 694 1.50 18.38 -12.29
CA THR A 694 0.49 17.43 -12.77
C THR A 694 0.34 16.24 -11.85
N SER A 695 -0.88 15.70 -11.78
CA SER A 695 -1.19 14.49 -11.03
C SER A 695 -1.69 13.40 -11.96
N TRP A 696 -1.37 12.13 -11.61
CA TRP A 696 -1.59 10.98 -12.48
C TRP A 696 -2.19 9.82 -11.69
N LEU A 697 -3.15 9.15 -12.31
CA LEU A 697 -3.88 8.01 -11.74
C LEU A 697 -3.90 6.87 -12.77
N GLY A 698 -3.70 5.65 -12.32
CA GLY A 698 -3.85 4.45 -13.10
C GLY A 698 -2.59 3.96 -13.81
N SER A 699 -2.71 2.78 -14.39
CA SER A 699 -1.74 2.16 -15.30
C SER A 699 -2.54 1.56 -16.47
N PRO A 700 -2.52 2.23 -17.64
CA PRO A 700 -1.76 3.42 -18.04
C PRO A 700 -2.22 4.70 -17.33
N PRO A 701 -1.30 5.66 -17.10
CA PRO A 701 -1.59 6.85 -16.31
C PRO A 701 -2.51 7.84 -17.05
N VAL A 702 -3.58 8.24 -16.38
CA VAL A 702 -4.52 9.28 -16.83
C VAL A 702 -4.32 10.51 -15.95
N ARG A 703 -4.48 11.71 -16.51
CA ARG A 703 -4.30 12.96 -15.78
C ARG A 703 -5.40 13.14 -14.74
N LEU A 704 -5.00 13.32 -13.49
CA LEU A 704 -5.88 13.62 -12.37
C LEU A 704 -5.91 15.13 -12.12
N ARG A 705 -7.09 15.73 -12.04
CA ARG A 705 -7.25 17.10 -11.54
C ARG A 705 -7.23 17.04 -10.02
N ARG A 706 -6.34 17.80 -9.40
CA ARG A 706 -6.13 17.83 -7.95
C ARG A 706 -6.15 19.25 -7.42
N THR A 707 -6.86 19.44 -6.32
CA THR A 707 -6.71 20.63 -5.48
C THR A 707 -5.64 20.35 -4.43
N ALA A 708 -4.58 21.13 -4.39
CA ALA A 708 -3.57 21.01 -3.34
C ALA A 708 -4.20 21.37 -1.99
N ILE A 709 -4.03 20.51 -0.99
CA ILE A 709 -4.41 20.84 0.39
C ILE A 709 -3.25 21.61 0.99
N ALA A 710 -3.49 22.85 1.42
CA ALA A 710 -2.50 23.57 2.19
C ALA A 710 -2.56 23.11 3.64
N SER A 711 -1.46 22.57 4.10
CA SER A 711 -1.26 22.13 5.48
C SER A 711 -0.33 23.10 6.22
N ASP A 712 -0.38 23.07 7.55
CA ASP A 712 0.57 23.78 8.40
C ASP A 712 2.00 23.24 8.15
N ASP A 713 2.83 24.06 7.53
CA ASP A 713 4.22 23.68 7.18
C ASP A 713 5.03 23.29 8.44
N THR A 714 4.70 23.81 9.61
CA THR A 714 5.37 23.46 10.88
C THR A 714 5.06 22.05 11.35
N ARG A 715 4.00 21.43 10.83
CA ARG A 715 3.62 20.03 11.11
C ARG A 715 3.74 19.10 9.93
N THR A 716 4.21 19.61 8.79
CA THR A 716 4.32 18.82 7.55
C THR A 716 5.72 18.90 6.92
N TYR A 717 6.14 20.04 6.42
CA TYR A 717 7.40 20.19 5.69
C TYR A 717 8.56 20.76 6.53
N GLU A 718 8.29 21.68 7.46
CA GLU A 718 9.32 22.41 8.22
C GLU A 718 9.09 22.31 9.75
N PRO A 719 9.17 21.12 10.33
CA PRO A 719 8.88 20.92 11.73
C PRO A 719 9.95 21.59 12.61
N PRO A 720 9.55 22.20 13.74
CA PRO A 720 10.46 22.75 14.72
C PRO A 720 11.32 21.66 15.37
N LEU A 721 12.49 22.04 15.88
CA LEU A 721 13.45 21.10 16.48
C LEU A 721 12.83 20.22 17.58
N LYS A 722 11.91 20.76 18.38
CA LYS A 722 11.20 20.01 19.43
C LYS A 722 10.45 18.79 18.87
N LEU A 723 9.73 18.96 17.76
CA LEU A 723 9.02 17.85 17.12
C LEU A 723 9.98 16.83 16.50
N ARG A 724 11.10 17.28 15.96
CA ARG A 724 12.14 16.36 15.42
C ARG A 724 12.75 15.51 16.52
N ILE A 725 13.06 16.09 17.67
CA ILE A 725 13.57 15.36 18.85
C ILE A 725 12.49 14.39 19.36
N ALA A 726 11.24 14.84 19.51
CA ALA A 726 10.15 13.99 19.97
C ALA A 726 9.92 12.78 19.05
N ARG A 727 9.93 12.99 17.73
CA ARG A 727 9.85 11.89 16.76
C ARG A 727 11.05 10.94 16.86
N ALA A 728 12.25 11.48 16.94
CA ALA A 728 13.46 10.66 17.08
C ALA A 728 13.41 9.77 18.33
N LEU A 729 12.92 10.28 19.46
CA LEU A 729 12.74 9.48 20.68
C LEU A 729 11.70 8.36 20.48
N TRP A 730 10.57 8.63 19.83
CA TRP A 730 9.59 7.59 19.49
C TRP A 730 10.18 6.54 18.53
N GLU A 731 10.98 6.98 17.56
CA GLU A 731 11.62 6.05 16.61
C GLU A 731 12.66 5.13 17.29
N LEU A 732 13.27 5.54 18.41
CA LEU A 732 14.08 4.63 19.21
C LEU A 732 13.26 3.48 19.80
N CYS A 733 11.99 3.69 20.12
CA CYS A 733 11.09 2.61 20.58
C CYS A 733 10.90 1.52 19.53
N ARG A 734 11.17 1.78 18.24
CA ARG A 734 11.12 0.78 17.17
C ARG A 734 12.20 -0.30 17.30
N PHE A 735 13.19 -0.13 18.18
CA PHE A 735 14.14 -1.20 18.54
C PHE A 735 13.58 -2.20 19.55
N ILE A 736 12.49 -1.88 20.28
CA ILE A 736 11.83 -2.81 21.19
C ILE A 736 11.34 -4.07 20.46
N PRO A 737 10.65 -3.99 19.31
CA PRO A 737 10.31 -5.17 18.50
C PRO A 737 11.52 -5.99 18.05
N VAL A 738 12.69 -5.36 17.82
CA VAL A 738 13.92 -6.09 17.47
C VAL A 738 14.39 -6.96 18.65
N VAL A 739 14.34 -6.40 19.85
CA VAL A 739 14.65 -7.16 21.07
C VAL A 739 13.61 -8.27 21.28
N ALA A 740 12.32 -7.97 21.06
CA ALA A 740 11.23 -8.93 21.22
C ALA A 740 11.38 -10.14 20.27
N THR A 741 11.70 -9.92 18.99
CA THR A 741 11.89 -11.03 18.04
C THR A 741 13.12 -11.88 18.40
N VAL A 742 14.20 -11.28 18.87
CA VAL A 742 15.37 -12.00 19.36
C VAL A 742 15.05 -12.79 20.65
N ALA A 743 14.24 -12.23 21.54
CA ALA A 743 13.76 -12.92 22.74
C ALA A 743 12.88 -14.13 22.40
N VAL A 744 11.96 -14.01 21.42
CA VAL A 744 11.18 -15.14 20.92
C VAL A 744 12.10 -16.22 20.32
N ALA A 745 13.10 -15.84 19.53
CA ALA A 745 14.10 -16.77 19.00
C ALA A 745 14.88 -17.50 20.11
N ALA A 746 15.34 -16.77 21.12
CA ALA A 746 16.00 -17.35 22.29
C ALA A 746 15.08 -18.32 23.04
N GLY A 747 13.79 -17.96 23.23
CA GLY A 747 12.80 -18.84 23.85
C GLY A 747 12.57 -20.12 23.05
N VAL A 748 12.55 -20.05 21.72
CA VAL A 748 12.47 -21.22 20.85
C VAL A 748 13.70 -22.12 21.04
N PHE A 749 14.91 -21.56 21.04
CA PHE A 749 16.13 -22.32 21.29
C PHE A 749 16.12 -23.00 22.66
N LEU A 750 15.73 -22.29 23.72
CA LEU A 750 15.63 -22.86 25.08
C LEU A 750 14.60 -24.00 25.14
N ALA A 751 13.44 -23.84 24.49
CA ALA A 751 12.42 -24.87 24.46
C ALA A 751 12.87 -26.12 23.70
N PHE A 752 13.56 -25.96 22.56
CA PHE A 752 14.13 -27.09 21.82
C PHE A 752 15.28 -27.77 22.58
N ASP A 753 16.15 -26.99 23.25
CA ASP A 753 17.23 -27.50 24.07
C ASP A 753 16.68 -28.32 25.24
N TRP A 754 15.69 -27.79 25.94
CA TRP A 754 14.98 -28.49 27.00
C TRP A 754 14.38 -29.81 26.53
N LEU A 755 13.65 -29.81 25.39
CA LEU A 755 13.09 -31.05 24.80
C LEU A 755 14.17 -32.05 24.42
N ALA A 756 15.27 -31.59 23.83
CA ALA A 756 16.40 -32.46 23.45
C ALA A 756 17.11 -33.04 24.66
N SER A 757 17.25 -32.27 25.76
CA SER A 757 17.93 -32.69 26.99
C SER A 757 17.09 -33.63 27.85
N VAL A 758 15.75 -33.36 27.96
CA VAL A 758 14.84 -34.16 28.81
C VAL A 758 14.40 -35.45 28.09
N PHE A 759 14.15 -35.38 26.80
CA PHE A 759 13.72 -36.54 26.02
C PHE A 759 14.82 -36.96 25.03
N ASN A 760 14.84 -36.39 23.86
CA ASN A 760 15.84 -36.57 22.81
C ASN A 760 15.53 -35.66 21.61
N TYR A 761 16.41 -35.60 20.63
CA TYR A 761 16.22 -34.84 19.39
C TYR A 761 15.02 -35.29 18.53
N GLY A 762 14.65 -36.61 18.58
CA GLY A 762 13.48 -37.11 17.90
C GLY A 762 12.18 -36.53 18.44
N MET A 763 12.04 -36.50 19.78
CA MET A 763 10.88 -35.87 20.41
C MET A 763 10.86 -34.33 20.19
N ALA A 764 12.01 -33.67 20.24
CA ALA A 764 12.14 -32.25 19.89
C ALA A 764 11.69 -32.00 18.43
N ALA A 765 11.99 -32.86 17.49
CA ALA A 765 11.53 -32.77 16.12
C ALA A 765 9.98 -32.88 16.01
N VAL A 766 9.38 -33.87 16.69
CA VAL A 766 7.91 -34.09 16.66
C VAL A 766 7.16 -32.93 17.32
N LEU A 767 7.61 -32.48 18.50
CA LEU A 767 6.99 -31.39 19.25
C LEU A 767 7.39 -30.00 18.73
N GLY A 768 8.37 -29.91 17.83
CA GLY A 768 8.86 -28.68 17.26
C GLY A 768 7.81 -27.80 16.62
N GLY A 769 6.79 -28.41 15.98
CA GLY A 769 5.66 -27.67 15.45
C GLY A 769 4.84 -26.95 16.50
N VAL A 770 4.68 -27.56 17.66
CA VAL A 770 3.98 -26.95 18.81
C VAL A 770 4.80 -25.80 19.38
N VAL A 771 6.12 -25.98 19.54
CA VAL A 771 7.03 -24.91 20.01
C VAL A 771 6.95 -23.70 19.11
N ILE A 772 7.01 -23.88 17.79
CA ILE A 772 6.91 -22.76 16.84
C ILE A 772 5.53 -22.12 16.85
N LEU A 773 4.43 -22.90 16.99
CA LEU A 773 3.07 -22.34 17.12
C LEU A 773 2.90 -21.51 18.39
N LEU A 774 3.47 -21.94 19.52
CA LEU A 774 3.46 -21.19 20.77
C LEU A 774 4.27 -19.89 20.64
N ALA A 775 5.46 -19.97 20.04
CA ALA A 775 6.25 -18.78 19.71
C ALA A 775 5.47 -17.79 18.82
N GLY A 776 4.76 -18.31 17.81
CA GLY A 776 3.87 -17.53 16.97
C GLY A 776 2.72 -16.89 17.74
N ALA A 777 2.12 -17.60 18.69
CA ALA A 777 1.07 -17.03 19.54
C ALA A 777 1.59 -15.90 20.44
N VAL A 778 2.78 -16.06 21.03
CA VAL A 778 3.45 -15.00 21.82
C VAL A 778 3.75 -13.78 20.93
N ALA A 779 4.27 -14.00 19.73
CA ALA A 779 4.57 -12.95 18.77
C ALA A 779 3.30 -12.20 18.32
N ALA A 780 2.22 -12.93 18.02
CA ALA A 780 0.93 -12.35 17.68
C ALA A 780 0.33 -11.55 18.84
N GLY A 781 0.40 -12.09 20.06
CA GLY A 781 -0.05 -11.42 21.28
C GLY A 781 0.71 -10.14 21.58
N SER A 782 2.03 -10.11 21.33
CA SER A 782 2.88 -8.93 21.57
C SER A 782 2.43 -7.72 20.72
N ALA A 783 2.09 -7.92 19.42
CA ALA A 783 1.59 -6.85 18.58
C ALA A 783 0.19 -6.37 19.02
N VAL A 784 -0.69 -7.29 19.47
CA VAL A 784 -1.99 -6.89 20.03
C VAL A 784 -1.81 -6.03 21.27
N VAL A 785 -0.94 -6.45 22.19
CA VAL A 785 -0.61 -5.69 23.41
C VAL A 785 -0.03 -4.32 23.05
N ALA A 786 0.95 -4.27 22.13
CA ALA A 786 1.55 -3.03 21.67
C ALA A 786 0.52 -2.08 21.06
N LYS A 787 -0.38 -2.59 20.21
CA LYS A 787 -1.45 -1.78 19.60
C LYS A 787 -2.36 -1.16 20.66
N TRP A 788 -2.85 -1.94 21.62
CA TRP A 788 -3.77 -1.42 22.62
C TRP A 788 -3.11 -0.50 23.66
N LEU A 789 -1.83 -0.71 23.98
CA LEU A 789 -1.09 0.15 24.89
C LEU A 789 -0.64 1.48 24.24
N LEU A 790 -0.18 1.44 22.98
CA LEU A 790 0.41 2.61 22.33
C LEU A 790 -0.62 3.50 21.66
N VAL A 791 -1.60 2.92 20.98
CA VAL A 791 -2.56 3.66 20.14
C VAL A 791 -3.98 3.57 20.67
N GLY A 792 -4.35 2.45 21.28
CA GLY A 792 -5.70 2.21 21.75
C GLY A 792 -6.72 2.07 20.61
N ARG A 793 -7.93 2.59 20.81
CA ARG A 793 -8.99 2.57 19.80
C ARG A 793 -8.80 3.70 18.80
N ILE A 794 -8.63 3.35 17.53
CA ILE A 794 -8.49 4.31 16.43
C ILE A 794 -9.86 4.77 15.95
N ARG A 795 -9.97 6.06 15.64
CA ARG A 795 -11.18 6.69 15.11
C ARG A 795 -10.86 7.46 13.82
N PRO A 796 -11.84 7.65 12.92
CA PRO A 796 -11.68 8.52 11.75
C PRO A 796 -11.17 9.91 12.13
N GLY A 797 -10.28 10.46 11.31
CA GLY A 797 -9.71 11.79 11.56
C GLY A 797 -8.52 12.11 10.66
N GLU A 798 -7.97 13.29 10.83
CA GLU A 798 -6.80 13.77 10.12
C GLU A 798 -5.63 14.01 11.07
N HIS A 799 -4.47 13.51 10.68
CA HIS A 799 -3.25 13.62 11.47
C HIS A 799 -2.10 14.15 10.60
N PRO A 800 -1.50 15.30 10.93
CA PRO A 800 -0.31 15.74 10.22
C PRO A 800 0.85 14.79 10.51
N LEU A 801 1.78 14.65 9.56
CA LEU A 801 2.92 13.73 9.63
C LEU A 801 3.73 13.88 10.94
N TRP A 802 3.87 15.11 11.43
CA TRP A 802 4.57 15.39 12.67
C TRP A 802 3.61 15.41 13.87
N SER A 803 2.92 14.27 14.09
CA SER A 803 2.02 14.05 15.23
C SER A 803 2.38 12.77 15.98
N SER A 804 2.17 12.75 17.28
CA SER A 804 2.45 11.58 18.13
C SER A 804 1.61 10.35 17.78
N PHE A 805 0.43 10.55 17.16
CA PHE A 805 -0.40 9.45 16.70
C PHE A 805 0.33 8.61 15.66
N ILE A 806 0.86 9.27 14.60
CA ILE A 806 1.57 8.59 13.51
C ILE A 806 2.79 7.85 14.07
N TRP A 807 3.61 8.49 14.91
CA TRP A 807 4.83 7.86 15.43
C TRP A 807 4.54 6.64 16.30
N ARG A 808 3.46 6.67 17.11
CA ARG A 808 3.01 5.52 17.91
C ARG A 808 2.48 4.40 17.03
N ASN A 809 1.72 4.75 15.98
CA ASN A 809 1.21 3.77 15.01
C ASN A 809 2.37 3.08 14.27
N GLU A 810 3.39 3.83 13.83
CA GLU A 810 4.60 3.28 13.22
C GLU A 810 5.39 2.32 14.13
N VAL A 811 5.37 2.53 15.46
CA VAL A 811 5.93 1.55 16.42
C VAL A 811 5.10 0.27 16.42
N VAL A 812 3.76 0.37 16.38
CA VAL A 812 2.88 -0.82 16.29
C VAL A 812 3.13 -1.57 14.98
N ASP A 813 3.25 -0.87 13.86
CA ASP A 813 3.58 -1.46 12.56
C ASP A 813 4.92 -2.21 12.61
N THR A 814 5.89 -1.66 13.35
CA THR A 814 7.17 -2.34 13.57
C THR A 814 7.02 -3.63 14.40
N PHE A 815 6.10 -3.69 15.40
CA PHE A 815 5.76 -4.94 16.08
C PHE A 815 5.10 -5.95 15.14
N ILE A 816 4.23 -5.49 14.25
CA ILE A 816 3.60 -6.36 13.26
C ILE A 816 4.66 -6.96 12.33
N GLU A 817 5.50 -6.13 11.71
CA GLU A 817 6.46 -6.58 10.68
C GLU A 817 7.68 -7.31 11.24
N MET A 818 8.22 -6.88 12.40
CA MET A 818 9.42 -7.50 12.97
C MET A 818 9.12 -8.71 13.87
N VAL A 819 7.93 -8.78 14.47
CA VAL A 819 7.59 -9.84 15.42
C VAL A 819 6.46 -10.72 14.89
N SER A 820 5.26 -10.14 14.62
CA SER A 820 4.11 -10.97 14.25
C SER A 820 4.20 -11.56 12.85
N ALA A 821 4.66 -10.81 11.86
CA ALA A 821 4.70 -11.28 10.46
C ALA A 821 5.62 -12.50 10.28
N PRO A 822 6.88 -12.52 10.75
CA PRO A 822 7.77 -13.66 10.55
C PRO A 822 7.39 -14.88 11.40
N TRP A 823 6.81 -14.68 12.59
CA TRP A 823 6.52 -15.77 13.51
C TRP A 823 5.09 -16.32 13.39
N PHE A 824 4.13 -15.53 12.87
CA PHE A 824 2.72 -15.91 12.87
C PHE A 824 1.98 -15.47 11.61
N ALA A 825 1.92 -14.14 11.30
CA ALA A 825 0.88 -13.61 10.43
C ALA A 825 1.02 -14.09 8.99
N ARG A 826 2.24 -14.20 8.44
CA ARG A 826 2.51 -14.72 7.08
C ARG A 826 2.06 -16.18 6.96
N ALA A 827 2.34 -17.01 7.96
CA ALA A 827 1.95 -18.41 7.98
C ALA A 827 0.45 -18.62 8.26
N ALA A 828 -0.22 -17.64 8.85
CA ALA A 828 -1.63 -17.69 9.19
C ALA A 828 -2.56 -17.22 8.07
N THR A 829 -2.04 -16.74 6.92
CA THR A 829 -2.86 -16.26 5.80
C THR A 829 -3.84 -17.32 5.31
N GLY A 830 -5.10 -16.90 5.05
CA GLY A 830 -6.17 -17.81 4.66
C GLY A 830 -6.67 -18.77 5.76
N THR A 831 -6.25 -18.59 7.01
CA THR A 831 -6.66 -19.45 8.13
C THR A 831 -7.60 -18.71 9.12
N PRO A 832 -8.35 -19.45 9.94
CA PRO A 832 -9.13 -18.86 11.02
C PRO A 832 -8.30 -18.12 12.07
N ALA A 833 -7.06 -18.56 12.30
CA ALA A 833 -6.14 -17.93 13.25
C ALA A 833 -5.82 -16.47 12.89
N LEU A 834 -5.62 -16.18 11.61
CA LEU A 834 -5.45 -14.82 11.12
C LEU A 834 -6.67 -13.95 11.44
N VAL A 835 -7.88 -14.47 11.18
CA VAL A 835 -9.14 -13.75 11.44
C VAL A 835 -9.29 -13.42 12.92
N TRP A 836 -8.95 -14.34 13.81
CA TRP A 836 -9.01 -14.11 15.26
C TRP A 836 -8.01 -13.05 15.71
N TRP A 837 -6.79 -13.09 15.18
CA TRP A 837 -5.76 -12.10 15.48
C TRP A 837 -6.14 -10.69 14.97
N LEU A 838 -6.66 -10.58 13.75
CA LEU A 838 -7.14 -9.31 13.20
C LEU A 838 -8.29 -8.72 14.01
N ARG A 839 -9.21 -9.57 14.52
CA ARG A 839 -10.25 -9.15 15.48
C ARG A 839 -9.66 -8.66 16.80
N ALA A 840 -8.61 -9.32 17.30
CA ALA A 840 -7.92 -8.88 18.52
C ALA A 840 -7.22 -7.52 18.33
N LEU A 841 -6.77 -7.20 17.10
CA LEU A 841 -6.28 -5.87 16.74
C LEU A 841 -7.40 -4.81 16.62
N GLY A 842 -8.68 -5.21 16.55
CA GLY A 842 -9.82 -4.30 16.50
C GLY A 842 -10.73 -4.43 15.28
N ALA A 843 -10.36 -5.22 14.26
CA ALA A 843 -11.14 -5.36 13.03
C ALA A 843 -12.50 -6.04 13.28
N LYS A 844 -13.54 -5.56 12.60
CA LYS A 844 -14.88 -6.15 12.64
C LYS A 844 -15.00 -7.15 11.49
N ILE A 845 -14.80 -8.44 11.77
CA ILE A 845 -14.81 -9.48 10.75
C ILE A 845 -15.93 -10.46 10.99
N GLY A 846 -16.80 -10.65 9.99
CA GLY A 846 -17.93 -11.58 10.01
C GLY A 846 -17.50 -13.07 10.02
N ALA A 847 -18.45 -13.95 10.27
CA ALA A 847 -18.18 -15.38 10.25
C ALA A 847 -18.04 -15.89 8.81
N GLY A 848 -17.13 -16.85 8.59
CA GLY A 848 -16.91 -17.47 7.27
C GLY A 848 -16.10 -16.61 6.28
N THR A 849 -15.57 -15.48 6.72
CA THR A 849 -14.66 -14.64 5.92
C THR A 849 -13.38 -15.39 5.58
N TRP A 850 -12.91 -15.24 4.35
CA TRP A 850 -11.62 -15.71 3.88
C TRP A 850 -10.69 -14.52 3.67
N CYS A 851 -9.56 -14.47 4.39
CA CYS A 851 -8.61 -13.36 4.33
C CYS A 851 -7.20 -13.87 4.07
N GLU A 852 -6.60 -13.45 2.96
CA GLU A 852 -5.22 -13.78 2.57
C GLU A 852 -4.27 -12.58 2.75
N SER A 853 -4.76 -11.47 3.30
CA SER A 853 -3.94 -10.32 3.69
C SER A 853 -3.86 -10.21 5.21
N TYR A 854 -2.66 -10.21 5.76
CA TYR A 854 -2.46 -9.91 7.18
C TYR A 854 -2.32 -8.41 7.45
N TRP A 855 -2.06 -7.62 6.41
CA TRP A 855 -1.88 -6.19 6.52
C TRP A 855 -3.22 -5.44 6.40
N LEU A 856 -3.82 -5.16 7.55
CA LEU A 856 -4.99 -4.29 7.70
C LEU A 856 -4.59 -3.12 8.60
N PRO A 857 -4.00 -2.05 8.05
CA PRO A 857 -3.61 -0.89 8.85
C PRO A 857 -4.86 -0.31 9.54
N GLU A 858 -4.69 0.27 10.72
CA GLU A 858 -5.77 0.79 11.56
C GLU A 858 -6.98 -0.16 11.62
N ALA A 859 -6.75 -1.38 12.07
CA ALA A 859 -7.71 -2.50 12.03
C ALA A 859 -9.10 -2.16 12.61
N ASP A 860 -9.21 -1.25 13.59
CA ASP A 860 -10.49 -0.77 14.15
C ASP A 860 -11.46 -0.21 13.09
N LEU A 861 -10.93 0.27 11.97
CA LEU A 861 -11.69 0.92 10.91
C LEU A 861 -12.07 -0.04 9.77
N VAL A 862 -11.63 -1.29 9.86
CA VAL A 862 -11.92 -2.31 8.85
C VAL A 862 -13.15 -3.12 9.25
N THR A 863 -14.12 -3.18 8.35
CA THR A 863 -15.29 -4.06 8.46
C THR A 863 -15.32 -5.05 7.31
N LEU A 864 -15.20 -6.34 7.60
CA LEU A 864 -15.35 -7.42 6.64
C LEU A 864 -16.62 -8.21 7.02
N GLY A 865 -17.61 -8.15 6.14
CA GLY A 865 -18.90 -8.83 6.33
C GLY A 865 -18.79 -10.36 6.34
N ARG A 866 -19.88 -11.03 6.65
CA ARG A 866 -19.95 -12.50 6.66
C ARG A 866 -19.65 -13.05 5.27
N ASN A 867 -18.85 -14.13 5.22
CA ASN A 867 -18.49 -14.83 3.97
C ASN A 867 -17.72 -13.96 2.95
N SER A 868 -17.29 -12.77 3.31
CA SER A 868 -16.48 -11.92 2.44
C SER A 868 -15.12 -12.57 2.11
N THR A 869 -14.49 -12.10 1.05
CA THR A 869 -13.19 -12.62 0.58
C THR A 869 -12.23 -11.49 0.30
N VAL A 870 -11.06 -11.53 0.94
CA VAL A 870 -9.90 -10.68 0.63
C VAL A 870 -8.81 -11.60 0.08
N ASN A 871 -8.54 -11.50 -1.22
CA ASN A 871 -7.53 -12.33 -1.87
C ASN A 871 -6.10 -11.85 -1.55
N ARG A 872 -5.10 -12.62 -2.00
CA ARG A 872 -3.68 -12.33 -1.79
C ARG A 872 -3.28 -10.96 -2.37
N GLY A 873 -2.32 -10.31 -1.72
CA GLY A 873 -1.77 -9.04 -2.16
C GLY A 873 -2.74 -7.86 -2.10
N CYS A 874 -3.96 -8.05 -1.54
CA CYS A 874 -4.90 -6.96 -1.35
C CYS A 874 -4.47 -6.03 -0.22
N VAL A 875 -4.69 -4.73 -0.42
CA VAL A 875 -4.50 -3.71 0.60
C VAL A 875 -5.85 -3.08 0.95
N VAL A 876 -6.31 -3.33 2.18
CA VAL A 876 -7.48 -2.67 2.76
C VAL A 876 -6.99 -1.41 3.45
N GLN A 877 -6.92 -0.32 2.69
CA GLN A 877 -6.26 0.91 3.09
C GLN A 877 -7.21 1.82 3.86
N THR A 878 -7.01 1.97 5.15
CA THR A 878 -7.82 2.84 6.03
C THR A 878 -7.27 4.24 6.14
N HIS A 879 -6.07 4.49 5.65
CA HIS A 879 -5.47 5.81 5.63
C HIS A 879 -4.96 6.20 4.23
N LEU A 880 -4.88 7.50 3.99
CA LEU A 880 -4.30 8.06 2.77
C LEU A 880 -3.53 9.32 3.12
N PHE A 881 -2.26 9.38 2.72
CA PHE A 881 -1.48 10.60 2.82
C PHE A 881 -1.80 11.54 1.65
N HIS A 882 -2.10 12.80 1.99
CA HIS A 882 -2.25 13.87 1.05
C HIS A 882 -1.50 15.09 1.58
N ASP A 883 -0.51 15.57 0.82
CA ASP A 883 0.34 16.71 1.24
C ASP A 883 0.88 16.59 2.68
N ARG A 884 1.31 15.39 3.08
CA ARG A 884 1.83 15.03 4.41
C ARG A 884 0.82 15.12 5.56
N VAL A 885 -0.46 15.08 5.25
CA VAL A 885 -1.53 14.85 6.21
C VAL A 885 -2.10 13.46 5.97
N MET A 886 -2.18 12.66 7.01
CA MET A 886 -2.78 11.35 7.00
C MET A 886 -4.27 11.49 7.31
N SER A 887 -5.12 11.22 6.32
CA SER A 887 -6.57 11.09 6.53
C SER A 887 -6.91 9.62 6.78
N ILE A 888 -7.56 9.34 7.90
CA ILE A 888 -7.93 7.98 8.33
C ILE A 888 -9.45 7.86 8.29
N ASP A 889 -9.97 6.78 7.69
CA ASP A 889 -11.39 6.51 7.69
C ASP A 889 -11.71 5.01 7.51
N THR A 890 -12.99 4.67 7.66
CA THR A 890 -13.48 3.30 7.58
C THR A 890 -13.41 2.71 6.18
N VAL A 891 -13.20 1.40 6.10
CA VAL A 891 -13.33 0.61 4.88
C VAL A 891 -14.27 -0.56 5.15
N THR A 892 -15.23 -0.78 4.24
CA THR A 892 -16.25 -1.81 4.44
C THR A 892 -16.36 -2.74 3.23
N LEU A 893 -16.23 -4.02 3.48
CA LEU A 893 -16.65 -5.08 2.57
C LEU A 893 -17.89 -5.73 3.18
N ASP A 894 -19.03 -5.65 2.51
CA ASP A 894 -20.29 -6.22 3.00
C ASP A 894 -20.31 -7.76 2.92
N ASP A 895 -21.42 -8.37 3.36
CA ASP A 895 -21.60 -9.81 3.35
C ASP A 895 -21.39 -10.38 1.94
N GLY A 896 -20.53 -11.39 1.79
CA GLY A 896 -20.20 -12.02 0.51
C GLY A 896 -19.38 -11.18 -0.46
N ALA A 897 -19.01 -9.97 -0.10
CA ALA A 897 -18.20 -9.12 -0.98
C ALA A 897 -16.80 -9.71 -1.21
N THR A 898 -16.25 -9.48 -2.42
CA THR A 898 -14.94 -10.01 -2.82
C THR A 898 -14.02 -8.91 -3.30
N MET A 899 -12.80 -8.89 -2.77
CA MET A 899 -11.67 -8.12 -3.28
C MET A 899 -10.69 -9.05 -4.00
N GLY A 900 -10.50 -8.85 -5.30
CA GLY A 900 -9.62 -9.66 -6.16
C GLY A 900 -8.13 -9.40 -5.90
N PRO A 901 -7.24 -10.32 -6.33
CA PRO A 901 -5.81 -10.25 -6.04
C PRO A 901 -5.17 -8.91 -6.41
N HIS A 902 -4.24 -8.43 -5.56
CA HIS A 902 -3.50 -7.18 -5.75
C HIS A 902 -4.38 -5.93 -5.91
N GLY A 903 -5.64 -6.01 -5.45
CA GLY A 903 -6.53 -4.85 -5.41
C GLY A 903 -6.30 -3.97 -4.19
N VAL A 904 -6.62 -2.68 -4.31
CA VAL A 904 -6.58 -1.71 -3.22
C VAL A 904 -7.94 -1.06 -3.06
N ILE A 905 -8.40 -0.97 -1.83
CA ILE A 905 -9.60 -0.23 -1.47
C ILE A 905 -9.22 0.91 -0.53
N LEU A 906 -9.60 2.15 -0.87
CA LEU A 906 -9.20 3.37 -0.18
C LEU A 906 -10.18 3.76 0.94
N PRO A 907 -9.82 4.68 1.85
CA PRO A 907 -10.67 5.10 2.96
C PRO A 907 -12.06 5.58 2.51
N GLN A 908 -13.08 5.39 3.35
CA GLN A 908 -14.51 5.68 3.09
C GLN A 908 -15.15 4.84 1.98
N ALA A 909 -14.39 3.92 1.36
CA ALA A 909 -14.94 3.10 0.29
C ALA A 909 -15.66 1.85 0.82
N ARG A 910 -16.62 1.38 0.03
CA ARG A 910 -17.46 0.22 0.36
C ARG A 910 -17.64 -0.69 -0.84
N ILE A 911 -17.57 -2.00 -0.63
CA ILE A 911 -18.01 -3.00 -1.61
C ILE A 911 -19.32 -3.60 -1.09
N GLY A 912 -20.40 -3.41 -1.85
CA GLY A 912 -21.74 -3.86 -1.48
C GLY A 912 -21.86 -5.39 -1.44
N THR A 913 -22.96 -5.85 -0.83
CA THR A 913 -23.23 -7.29 -0.60
C THR A 913 -23.10 -8.11 -1.86
N GLY A 914 -22.27 -9.17 -1.82
CA GLY A 914 -22.01 -10.03 -2.97
C GLY A 914 -21.32 -9.35 -4.16
N GLY A 915 -20.90 -8.09 -4.03
CA GLY A 915 -20.15 -7.37 -5.04
C GLY A 915 -18.73 -7.91 -5.19
N THR A 916 -18.21 -7.91 -6.40
CA THR A 916 -16.83 -8.37 -6.67
C THR A 916 -16.03 -7.27 -7.35
N VAL A 917 -14.89 -6.95 -6.76
CA VAL A 917 -13.84 -6.13 -7.37
C VAL A 917 -12.77 -7.07 -7.92
N GLY A 918 -12.46 -6.93 -9.20
CA GLY A 918 -11.48 -7.78 -9.91
C GLY A 918 -10.03 -7.52 -9.51
N PRO A 919 -9.07 -8.24 -10.10
CA PRO A 919 -7.65 -8.15 -9.77
C PRO A 919 -7.04 -6.79 -10.16
N ALA A 920 -5.95 -6.40 -9.49
CA ALA A 920 -5.18 -5.18 -9.74
C ALA A 920 -6.08 -3.94 -9.92
N SER A 921 -7.10 -3.82 -9.07
CA SER A 921 -8.13 -2.78 -9.14
C SER A 921 -8.02 -1.80 -7.99
N LEU A 922 -8.43 -0.56 -8.22
CA LEU A 922 -8.44 0.49 -7.22
C LEU A 922 -9.87 1.02 -7.01
N VAL A 923 -10.42 0.77 -5.82
CA VAL A 923 -11.67 1.40 -5.37
C VAL A 923 -11.29 2.74 -4.73
N MET A 924 -11.81 3.82 -5.31
CA MET A 924 -11.43 5.18 -4.94
C MET A 924 -11.96 5.56 -3.54
N ARG A 925 -11.34 6.56 -2.92
CA ARG A 925 -11.80 7.11 -1.64
C ARG A 925 -13.26 7.54 -1.73
N GLY A 926 -14.11 7.03 -0.82
CA GLY A 926 -15.54 7.35 -0.76
C GLY A 926 -16.39 6.68 -1.84
N GLU A 927 -15.82 5.79 -2.65
CA GLU A 927 -16.54 5.08 -3.71
C GLU A 927 -17.29 3.86 -3.16
N THR A 928 -18.54 3.68 -3.59
CA THR A 928 -19.33 2.49 -3.30
C THR A 928 -19.50 1.64 -4.55
N VAL A 929 -19.01 0.40 -4.49
CA VAL A 929 -19.29 -0.61 -5.50
C VAL A 929 -20.67 -1.22 -5.22
N PRO A 930 -21.61 -1.23 -6.19
CA PRO A 930 -22.97 -1.73 -5.99
C PRO A 930 -23.01 -3.23 -5.62
N ALA A 931 -24.06 -3.62 -4.90
CA ALA A 931 -24.28 -4.99 -4.50
C ALA A 931 -24.46 -5.92 -5.72
N ALA A 932 -23.98 -7.17 -5.60
CA ALA A 932 -24.10 -8.24 -6.58
C ALA A 932 -23.58 -7.90 -8.00
N THR A 933 -22.68 -6.91 -8.11
CA THR A 933 -22.09 -6.47 -9.38
C THR A 933 -20.60 -6.79 -9.46
N TYR A 934 -20.06 -6.77 -10.69
CA TYR A 934 -18.64 -6.99 -10.95
C TYR A 934 -17.97 -5.70 -11.44
N TRP A 935 -16.85 -5.34 -10.82
CA TRP A 935 -16.09 -4.14 -11.14
C TRP A 935 -14.60 -4.46 -11.24
N MET A 936 -13.92 -3.80 -12.15
CA MET A 936 -12.49 -3.98 -12.33
C MET A 936 -11.87 -2.71 -12.93
N GLY A 937 -10.67 -2.37 -12.53
CA GLY A 937 -9.96 -1.22 -13.11
C GLY A 937 -9.20 -0.39 -12.09
N ASN A 938 -8.43 0.56 -12.61
CA ASN A 938 -7.72 1.56 -11.81
C ASN A 938 -7.91 2.97 -12.42
N PRO A 939 -8.96 3.70 -11.97
CA PRO A 939 -10.04 3.33 -11.03
C PRO A 939 -11.00 2.27 -11.57
N VAL A 940 -11.84 1.68 -10.67
CA VAL A 940 -12.78 0.62 -11.05
C VAL A 940 -13.86 1.09 -12.02
N SER A 941 -14.19 0.21 -12.97
CA SER A 941 -15.27 0.34 -13.93
C SER A 941 -16.08 -0.96 -14.01
N PRO A 942 -17.30 -0.94 -14.55
CA PRO A 942 -18.11 -2.14 -14.72
C PRO A 942 -17.37 -3.23 -15.49
N TRP A 943 -17.51 -4.47 -15.01
CA TRP A 943 -16.88 -5.63 -15.63
C TRP A 943 -17.88 -6.78 -15.73
N GLY A 944 -17.85 -7.54 -16.83
CA GLY A 944 -18.74 -8.68 -17.05
C GLY A 944 -18.48 -9.91 -16.17
N GLY A 945 -17.59 -9.78 -15.19
CA GLY A 945 -17.18 -10.88 -14.33
C GLY A 945 -16.17 -11.84 -14.99
N PRO A 946 -15.68 -12.84 -14.25
CA PRO A 946 -14.78 -13.83 -14.79
C PRO A 946 -15.50 -14.66 -15.87
N ALA A 947 -14.89 -14.80 -17.05
CA ALA A 947 -15.38 -15.72 -18.05
C ALA A 947 -15.39 -17.14 -17.47
N VAL A 948 -16.57 -17.60 -17.03
CA VAL A 948 -16.73 -18.97 -16.54
C VAL A 948 -16.72 -19.88 -17.76
N PRO A 949 -15.72 -20.75 -17.96
CA PRO A 949 -15.93 -21.86 -18.89
C PRO A 949 -17.13 -22.63 -18.34
N ALA A 950 -18.09 -22.92 -19.19
CA ALA A 950 -19.25 -23.75 -18.84
C ALA A 950 -18.78 -25.19 -18.52
N ALA A 951 -18.08 -25.35 -17.42
CA ALA A 951 -17.64 -26.61 -16.88
C ALA A 951 -18.56 -26.94 -15.72
N LYS A 952 -19.35 -27.99 -15.90
CA LYS A 952 -20.18 -28.62 -14.89
C LYS A 952 -19.47 -28.61 -13.55
N LEU A 953 -20.09 -27.99 -12.54
CA LEU A 953 -19.74 -28.18 -11.12
C LEU A 953 -19.72 -29.70 -10.83
N LYS A 954 -18.52 -30.29 -10.81
CA LYS A 954 -18.30 -31.66 -10.38
C LYS A 954 -17.98 -31.70 -8.89
#